data_c07bba218d9500e4ac91efdc925aa582
#
_entry.id   c07bba218d9500e4ac91efdc925aa582
#
_cell.length_a   1.000
_cell.length_b   1.000
_cell.length_c   1.000
_cell.angle_alpha   90.00
_cell.angle_beta   90.00
_cell.angle_gamma   90.00
#
_symmetry.space_group_name_H-M   'P 1'
#
loop_
_entity.id
_entity.type
_entity.pdbx_description
1 polymer ?
#
loop_
_entity_poly.entity_id
_entity_poly.type
_entity_poly.pdbx_seq_one_letter_code
_entity_poly.pdbx_strand_id
1 'polypeptide(L)'
;MEYTARMNEHALVSRAAAAGSCVLLKNVANTLPFTGTLDAPVRVAVFGIGQIFTPTGLSGMDPWRRVGILDGLSAYSAVAQDTLLAHKYRAWALEHPEGSEMPLGNLSMEEFASSNDAAVVVLARTAAHYDPKLTNFEQDMLKKVTGAFSRVVLVLAAPGYMELTQEARSCGAIVLLGLAGQEAGYALADVLTGRVCPSGKLSFSWPEKLESFGLAAQQLDSFLGYRYFDTFGGELLFPFGYGLGYGKAEFSSVSVGLDGCEVTVSATVENTGETYPVQEVVQVYCSRPDSGKTGPAWFLDTFQKTQVLAPGEQQTLHLRFPVTELAIFREKASAYVLEEGYYDIRVGSSSRATCLAGSIRLTRSAVVQAVTPCAFPDAELPARKEPVHLYTYPGEAEELETARRRAIRLSDRNLPRRSRKKGRPFTGCRGDDARHTLDEVKSGACSAFTFVAGMDDTSLRKLVCDFGFCPSDVPGALGASAELPRYGLQPMTIASGVCGLALKKDLEQDDGTVRHQYTTGFPAPGMLACSFDPDLIFSVGKAIGREMQEYGVAFCLAPGCALQRTPFDAVSQESWSEDPVLTGLCALFFCKGVQTHGAAILRTGTLPRSLDIRLSSLRDIYALPFEIAASACKAALLPDSIVNGEALGEDCDLIRSLIIDWKFSGMFLSDGERYTQEPDRVTLERSALRIVRVLTQK
;
A
#
# COMPACT_ATOMS: atom_id res chain seq x y z
N MET A 1 -8.58 -33.47 5.91
CA MET A 1 -8.57 -32.09 6.38
C MET A 1 -9.93 -31.50 6.00
N GLU A 2 -10.76 -31.23 6.98
CA GLU A 2 -12.07 -30.58 6.73
C GLU A 2 -11.81 -29.09 6.51
N TYR A 3 -12.06 -28.63 5.28
CA TYR A 3 -11.98 -27.21 4.95
C TYR A 3 -13.20 -26.52 5.54
N THR A 4 -13.01 -25.49 6.35
CA THR A 4 -14.10 -24.67 6.83
C THR A 4 -14.60 -23.74 5.73
N ALA A 5 -15.88 -23.37 5.78
CA ALA A 5 -16.45 -22.40 4.83
C ALA A 5 -15.66 -21.06 4.82
N ARG A 6 -15.19 -20.62 6.00
CA ARG A 6 -14.33 -19.44 6.15
C ARG A 6 -13.05 -19.54 5.33
N MET A 7 -12.32 -20.66 5.42
CA MET A 7 -11.04 -20.86 4.72
C MET A 7 -11.22 -20.73 3.21
N ASN A 8 -12.31 -21.29 2.67
CA ASN A 8 -12.64 -21.17 1.25
C ASN A 8 -13.01 -19.73 0.87
N GLU A 9 -13.83 -19.06 1.68
CA GLU A 9 -14.19 -17.65 1.48
C GLU A 9 -12.94 -16.75 1.46
N HIS A 10 -12.05 -16.90 2.43
CA HIS A 10 -10.82 -16.10 2.51
C HIS A 10 -9.83 -16.45 1.38
N ALA A 11 -9.75 -17.69 0.95
CA ALA A 11 -8.97 -18.08 -0.22
C ALA A 11 -9.46 -17.38 -1.50
N LEU A 12 -10.80 -17.27 -1.69
CA LEU A 12 -11.37 -16.51 -2.80
C LEU A 12 -11.03 -15.03 -2.72
N VAL A 13 -11.08 -14.43 -1.52
CA VAL A 13 -10.66 -13.03 -1.32
C VAL A 13 -9.17 -12.86 -1.64
N SER A 14 -8.29 -13.78 -1.17
CA SER A 14 -6.87 -13.74 -1.48
C SER A 14 -6.60 -13.85 -2.99
N ARG A 15 -7.31 -14.76 -3.68
CA ARG A 15 -7.18 -14.93 -5.13
C ARG A 15 -7.66 -13.70 -5.90
N ALA A 16 -8.81 -13.15 -5.54
CA ALA A 16 -9.34 -11.93 -6.17
C ALA A 16 -8.39 -10.74 -5.95
N ALA A 17 -7.86 -10.60 -4.72
CA ALA A 17 -6.89 -9.57 -4.39
C ALA A 17 -5.59 -9.72 -5.21
N ALA A 18 -5.07 -10.93 -5.35
CA ALA A 18 -3.89 -11.21 -6.16
C ALA A 18 -4.11 -10.92 -7.65
N ALA A 19 -5.21 -11.40 -8.23
CA ALA A 19 -5.54 -11.18 -9.63
C ALA A 19 -5.80 -9.70 -9.96
N GLY A 20 -6.56 -9.00 -9.10
CA GLY A 20 -6.87 -7.57 -9.24
C GLY A 20 -5.67 -6.65 -9.05
N SER A 21 -4.61 -7.14 -8.41
CA SER A 21 -3.34 -6.42 -8.19
C SER A 21 -2.27 -6.72 -9.26
N CYS A 22 -2.42 -7.80 -10.06
CA CYS A 22 -1.50 -8.10 -11.15
C CYS A 22 -1.42 -6.95 -12.15
N VAL A 23 -0.19 -6.52 -12.45
CA VAL A 23 0.05 -5.43 -13.42
C VAL A 23 0.61 -6.00 -14.72
N LEU A 24 -0.11 -5.81 -15.81
CA LEU A 24 0.38 -6.11 -17.16
C LEU A 24 1.24 -4.94 -17.65
N LEU A 25 2.56 -5.12 -17.65
CA LEU A 25 3.52 -4.08 -18.00
C LEU A 25 3.76 -4.00 -19.52
N LYS A 26 3.61 -5.11 -20.23
CA LYS A 26 3.78 -5.20 -21.67
C LYS A 26 2.92 -6.31 -22.24
N ASN A 27 2.33 -6.09 -23.41
CA ASN A 27 1.63 -7.14 -24.18
C ASN A 27 1.64 -6.78 -25.67
N VAL A 28 2.57 -7.35 -26.42
CA VAL A 28 2.74 -7.09 -27.85
C VAL A 28 2.22 -8.26 -28.64
N ALA A 29 1.63 -7.99 -29.80
CA ALA A 29 1.10 -9.00 -30.73
C ALA A 29 0.15 -10.01 -30.06
N ASN A 30 -0.65 -9.56 -29.08
CA ASN A 30 -1.58 -10.41 -28.35
C ASN A 30 -0.90 -11.67 -27.75
N THR A 31 0.31 -11.50 -27.19
CA THR A 31 1.04 -12.56 -26.51
C THR A 31 0.17 -13.17 -25.39
N LEU A 32 -0.60 -12.35 -24.69
CA LEU A 32 -1.63 -12.75 -23.72
C LEU A 32 -2.99 -12.21 -24.18
N PRO A 33 -4.10 -12.84 -23.77
CA PRO A 33 -4.19 -14.06 -22.97
C PRO A 33 -3.97 -15.35 -23.79
N PHE A 34 -3.75 -16.47 -23.09
CA PHE A 34 -3.75 -17.80 -23.67
C PHE A 34 -5.18 -18.28 -23.90
N THR A 35 -5.62 -18.26 -25.16
CA THR A 35 -7.02 -18.58 -25.56
C THR A 35 -7.19 -20.03 -26.00
N GLY A 36 -6.66 -20.99 -25.24
CA GLY A 36 -6.85 -22.42 -25.50
C GLY A 36 -8.23 -22.93 -25.09
N THR A 37 -8.55 -24.13 -25.53
CA THR A 37 -9.75 -24.89 -25.13
C THR A 37 -9.33 -26.24 -24.57
N LEU A 38 -10.29 -27.02 -24.03
CA LEU A 38 -10.01 -28.39 -23.57
C LEU A 38 -9.45 -29.28 -24.68
N ASP A 39 -9.99 -29.16 -25.91
CA ASP A 39 -9.60 -29.98 -27.06
C ASP A 39 -8.33 -29.46 -27.76
N ALA A 40 -8.00 -28.19 -27.59
CA ALA A 40 -6.86 -27.51 -28.15
C ALA A 40 -6.23 -26.55 -27.13
N PRO A 41 -5.60 -27.06 -26.07
CA PRO A 41 -4.96 -26.22 -25.07
C PRO A 41 -3.70 -25.55 -25.65
N VAL A 42 -3.38 -24.35 -25.16
CA VAL A 42 -2.08 -23.72 -25.42
C VAL A 42 -1.01 -24.49 -24.64
N ARG A 43 -0.05 -25.07 -25.34
CA ARG A 43 1.08 -25.78 -24.71
C ARG A 43 2.13 -24.81 -24.27
N VAL A 44 2.50 -24.88 -22.99
CA VAL A 44 3.37 -23.89 -22.36
C VAL A 44 4.56 -24.55 -21.67
N ALA A 45 5.77 -24.15 -22.05
CA ALA A 45 6.99 -24.47 -21.32
C ALA A 45 7.22 -23.40 -20.24
N VAL A 46 7.26 -23.80 -18.94
CA VAL A 46 7.47 -22.88 -17.83
C VAL A 46 8.91 -23.01 -17.34
N PHE A 47 9.66 -21.92 -17.39
CA PHE A 47 11.05 -21.79 -16.97
C PHE A 47 11.16 -20.94 -15.71
N GLY A 48 12.23 -21.13 -14.95
CA GLY A 48 12.52 -20.40 -13.73
C GLY A 48 12.09 -21.14 -12.47
N ILE A 49 12.96 -21.17 -11.46
CA ILE A 49 12.72 -21.89 -10.20
C ILE A 49 11.52 -21.30 -9.43
N GLY A 50 11.18 -20.03 -9.68
CA GLY A 50 10.03 -19.34 -9.10
C GLY A 50 8.68 -20.01 -9.40
N GLN A 51 8.60 -20.88 -10.42
CA GLN A 51 7.40 -21.67 -10.68
C GLN A 51 7.11 -22.69 -9.57
N ILE A 52 8.16 -23.16 -8.86
CA ILE A 52 8.08 -24.07 -7.71
C ILE A 52 8.08 -23.28 -6.40
N PHE A 53 9.10 -22.42 -6.21
CA PHE A 53 9.24 -21.56 -5.03
C PHE A 53 8.62 -20.19 -5.27
N THR A 54 7.32 -20.17 -5.55
CA THR A 54 6.58 -18.91 -5.71
C THR A 54 6.53 -18.16 -4.37
N PRO A 55 7.10 -16.96 -4.26
CA PRO A 55 7.04 -16.18 -3.03
C PRO A 55 5.60 -15.69 -2.80
N THR A 56 5.05 -16.00 -1.64
CA THR A 56 3.64 -15.73 -1.33
C THR A 56 3.42 -14.50 -0.47
N GLY A 57 4.43 -14.05 0.27
CA GLY A 57 4.28 -12.92 1.19
C GLY A 57 5.58 -12.56 1.89
N LEU A 58 5.49 -11.69 2.88
CA LEU A 58 6.60 -11.28 3.72
C LEU A 58 6.99 -12.42 4.68
N SER A 59 8.20 -12.35 5.25
CA SER A 59 8.69 -13.33 6.22
C SER A 59 7.75 -13.44 7.43
N GLY A 60 7.63 -14.65 8.00
CA GLY A 60 6.80 -14.93 9.17
C GLY A 60 5.37 -15.39 8.88
N MET A 61 4.93 -15.34 7.62
CA MET A 61 3.64 -15.92 7.22
C MET A 61 3.75 -17.41 6.93
N ASP A 62 2.91 -18.22 7.60
CA ASP A 62 2.75 -19.64 7.34
C ASP A 62 1.27 -19.99 7.09
N PRO A 63 0.76 -19.63 5.89
CA PRO A 63 -0.64 -19.85 5.55
C PRO A 63 -0.96 -21.35 5.45
N TRP A 64 -2.23 -21.70 5.61
CA TRP A 64 -2.68 -23.08 5.61
C TRP A 64 -2.42 -23.84 4.29
N ARG A 65 -2.30 -23.10 3.18
CA ARG A 65 -1.86 -23.64 1.88
C ARG A 65 -1.05 -22.61 1.10
N ARG A 66 -0.33 -23.08 0.09
CA ARG A 66 0.34 -22.25 -0.91
C ARG A 66 0.12 -22.87 -2.27
N VAL A 67 -0.42 -22.09 -3.20
CA VAL A 67 -0.64 -22.52 -4.59
C VAL A 67 0.47 -21.96 -5.46
N GLY A 68 1.40 -22.82 -5.89
CA GLY A 68 2.48 -22.45 -6.81
C GLY A 68 1.97 -22.20 -8.23
N ILE A 69 2.80 -21.58 -9.05
CA ILE A 69 2.45 -21.22 -10.43
C ILE A 69 2.11 -22.46 -11.26
N LEU A 70 2.90 -23.53 -11.15
CA LEU A 70 2.60 -24.79 -11.85
C LEU A 70 1.25 -25.36 -11.44
N ASP A 71 0.95 -25.39 -10.15
CA ASP A 71 -0.30 -25.95 -9.66
C ASP A 71 -1.50 -25.11 -10.10
N GLY A 72 -1.32 -23.78 -10.11
CA GLY A 72 -2.33 -22.85 -10.62
C GLY A 72 -2.65 -23.08 -12.09
N LEU A 73 -1.64 -23.17 -12.93
CA LEU A 73 -1.81 -23.43 -14.37
C LEU A 73 -2.41 -24.81 -14.66
N SER A 74 -2.05 -25.84 -13.87
CA SER A 74 -2.61 -27.21 -14.01
C SER A 74 -4.11 -27.29 -13.80
N ALA A 75 -4.70 -26.32 -13.11
CA ALA A 75 -6.13 -26.28 -12.84
C ALA A 75 -6.96 -25.82 -14.06
N TYR A 76 -6.32 -25.38 -15.14
CA TYR A 76 -6.98 -24.82 -16.33
C TYR A 76 -6.78 -25.69 -17.56
N SER A 77 -7.87 -26.25 -18.09
CA SER A 77 -7.86 -27.04 -19.32
C SER A 77 -7.46 -26.25 -20.57
N ALA A 78 -7.50 -24.92 -20.53
CA ALA A 78 -7.07 -24.06 -21.63
C ALA A 78 -5.52 -24.02 -21.81
N VAL A 79 -4.77 -24.53 -20.82
CA VAL A 79 -3.29 -24.54 -20.84
C VAL A 79 -2.79 -25.94 -20.54
N ALA A 80 -1.90 -26.44 -21.35
CA ALA A 80 -1.18 -27.70 -21.13
C ALA A 80 0.29 -27.40 -20.85
N GLN A 81 0.76 -27.72 -19.65
CA GLN A 81 2.16 -27.52 -19.27
C GLN A 81 3.06 -28.60 -19.85
N ASP A 82 4.29 -28.22 -20.19
CA ASP A 82 5.35 -29.19 -20.49
C ASP A 82 5.72 -30.02 -19.26
N THR A 83 5.30 -31.27 -19.25
CA THR A 83 5.46 -32.17 -18.10
C THR A 83 6.91 -32.58 -17.86
N LEU A 84 7.71 -32.68 -18.96
CA LEU A 84 9.13 -33.04 -18.85
C LEU A 84 9.91 -31.90 -18.18
N LEU A 85 9.69 -30.66 -18.61
CA LEU A 85 10.34 -29.49 -18.04
C LEU A 85 9.92 -29.29 -16.57
N ALA A 86 8.62 -29.41 -16.28
CA ALA A 86 8.10 -29.32 -14.91
C ALA A 86 8.71 -30.38 -13.99
N HIS A 87 8.90 -31.64 -14.49
CA HIS A 87 9.55 -32.68 -13.73
C HIS A 87 11.03 -32.36 -13.43
N LYS A 88 11.77 -31.82 -14.41
CA LYS A 88 13.16 -31.40 -14.22
C LYS A 88 13.30 -30.32 -13.16
N TYR A 89 12.45 -29.30 -13.19
CA TYR A 89 12.45 -28.24 -12.16
C TYR A 89 12.06 -28.76 -10.77
N ARG A 90 11.10 -29.70 -10.68
CA ARG A 90 10.76 -30.33 -9.38
C ARG A 90 11.91 -31.16 -8.83
N ALA A 91 12.61 -31.94 -9.69
CA ALA A 91 13.79 -32.70 -9.27
C ALA A 91 14.91 -31.75 -8.81
N TRP A 92 15.19 -30.70 -9.56
CA TRP A 92 16.17 -29.68 -9.17
C TRP A 92 15.83 -29.02 -7.84
N ALA A 93 14.59 -28.65 -7.62
CA ALA A 93 14.12 -28.02 -6.37
C ALA A 93 14.30 -28.93 -5.13
N LEU A 94 14.20 -30.24 -5.28
CA LEU A 94 14.47 -31.20 -4.20
C LEU A 94 15.96 -31.25 -3.81
N GLU A 95 16.85 -31.08 -4.79
CA GLU A 95 18.30 -31.04 -4.57
C GLU A 95 18.80 -29.66 -4.12
N HIS A 96 18.04 -28.61 -4.43
CA HIS A 96 18.37 -27.19 -4.15
C HIS A 96 17.24 -26.49 -3.41
N PRO A 97 16.98 -26.87 -2.14
CA PRO A 97 15.88 -26.32 -1.34
C PRO A 97 16.06 -24.82 -1.01
N GLU A 98 17.26 -24.26 -1.20
CA GLU A 98 17.55 -22.83 -1.08
C GLU A 98 16.97 -22.00 -2.23
N GLY A 99 16.46 -22.64 -3.31
CA GLY A 99 15.82 -21.99 -4.44
C GLY A 99 16.77 -21.43 -5.50
N SER A 100 17.96 -22.01 -5.63
CA SER A 100 18.92 -21.65 -6.72
C SER A 100 18.31 -21.94 -8.10
N GLU A 101 18.55 -21.03 -9.06
CA GLU A 101 18.06 -21.21 -10.43
C GLU A 101 18.73 -22.41 -11.13
N MET A 102 17.95 -23.19 -11.88
CA MET A 102 18.43 -24.35 -12.61
C MET A 102 19.20 -23.93 -13.87
N PRO A 103 20.47 -24.34 -14.01
CA PRO A 103 21.20 -24.11 -15.25
C PRO A 103 20.57 -24.85 -16.43
N LEU A 104 20.25 -24.13 -17.51
CA LEU A 104 19.66 -24.75 -18.71
C LEU A 104 20.65 -25.54 -19.56
N GLY A 105 21.93 -25.48 -19.29
CA GLY A 105 23.09 -26.21 -19.85
C GLY A 105 22.84 -27.03 -21.12
N ASN A 106 22.50 -28.30 -20.92
CA ASN A 106 22.31 -29.31 -21.99
C ASN A 106 20.86 -29.48 -22.45
N LEU A 107 19.94 -28.56 -22.07
CA LEU A 107 18.56 -28.62 -22.54
C LEU A 107 18.48 -28.09 -23.98
N SER A 108 17.87 -28.86 -24.87
CA SER A 108 17.59 -28.41 -26.24
C SER A 108 16.41 -27.44 -26.24
N MET A 109 16.68 -26.16 -26.39
CA MET A 109 15.62 -25.13 -26.45
C MET A 109 14.77 -25.28 -27.70
N GLU A 110 15.36 -25.78 -28.83
CA GLU A 110 14.67 -26.05 -30.07
C GLU A 110 13.63 -27.17 -29.92
N GLU A 111 13.92 -28.21 -29.13
CA GLU A 111 12.96 -29.28 -28.82
C GLU A 111 11.78 -28.76 -28.04
N PHE A 112 12.05 -27.97 -26.98
CA PHE A 112 10.96 -27.33 -26.18
C PHE A 112 10.15 -26.35 -27.05
N ALA A 113 10.78 -25.54 -27.86
CA ALA A 113 10.09 -24.58 -28.75
C ALA A 113 9.25 -25.28 -29.84
N SER A 114 9.68 -26.45 -30.34
CA SER A 114 8.91 -27.22 -31.33
C SER A 114 7.68 -27.91 -30.67
N SER A 115 7.76 -28.25 -29.40
CA SER A 115 6.72 -28.98 -28.67
C SER A 115 5.71 -28.08 -27.98
N ASN A 116 6.01 -26.79 -27.79
CA ASN A 116 5.21 -25.86 -27.05
C ASN A 116 4.89 -24.58 -27.85
N ASP A 117 3.70 -24.03 -27.64
CA ASP A 117 3.20 -22.85 -28.35
C ASP A 117 3.71 -21.53 -27.73
N ALA A 118 4.13 -21.57 -26.45
CA ALA A 118 4.65 -20.42 -25.72
C ALA A 118 5.60 -20.83 -24.59
N ALA A 119 6.42 -19.88 -24.16
CA ALA A 119 7.21 -19.99 -22.95
C ALA A 119 6.73 -18.99 -21.88
N VAL A 120 6.74 -19.40 -20.62
CA VAL A 120 6.58 -18.54 -19.46
C VAL A 120 7.88 -18.59 -18.65
N VAL A 121 8.52 -17.45 -18.44
CA VAL A 121 9.72 -17.33 -17.60
C VAL A 121 9.33 -16.67 -16.29
N VAL A 122 9.60 -17.34 -15.16
CA VAL A 122 9.25 -16.85 -13.82
C VAL A 122 10.51 -16.43 -13.08
N LEU A 123 10.67 -15.14 -12.86
CA LEU A 123 11.73 -14.59 -12.00
C LEU A 123 11.14 -14.31 -10.62
N ALA A 124 11.72 -14.88 -9.58
CA ALA A 124 11.21 -14.79 -8.23
C ALA A 124 12.22 -14.15 -7.27
N ARG A 125 11.71 -13.35 -6.32
CA ARG A 125 12.48 -12.79 -5.22
C ARG A 125 11.65 -12.86 -3.95
N THR A 126 12.28 -13.29 -2.86
CA THR A 126 11.66 -13.20 -1.53
C THR A 126 11.95 -11.83 -0.89
N ALA A 127 11.14 -11.46 0.08
CA ALA A 127 11.34 -10.25 0.84
C ALA A 127 12.68 -10.22 1.61
N ALA A 128 13.12 -11.37 2.10
CA ALA A 128 14.36 -11.49 2.88
C ALA A 128 15.63 -11.41 2.02
N HIS A 129 15.56 -11.81 0.77
CA HIS A 129 16.70 -11.85 -0.15
C HIS A 129 16.29 -11.18 -1.47
N TYR A 130 16.19 -9.85 -1.44
CA TYR A 130 15.75 -9.09 -2.58
C TYR A 130 16.92 -8.34 -3.24
N ASP A 131 17.43 -8.93 -4.34
CA ASP A 131 18.31 -8.24 -5.28
C ASP A 131 17.49 -7.88 -6.54
N PRO A 132 17.37 -6.60 -6.90
CA PRO A 132 16.67 -6.18 -8.10
C PRO A 132 17.39 -6.56 -9.40
N LYS A 133 18.66 -6.96 -9.35
CA LYS A 133 19.43 -7.37 -10.51
C LYS A 133 19.20 -8.84 -10.86
N LEU A 134 19.30 -9.16 -12.13
CA LEU A 134 19.24 -10.53 -12.60
C LEU A 134 20.56 -11.25 -12.37
N THR A 135 20.50 -12.49 -11.90
CA THR A 135 21.65 -13.38 -11.79
C THR A 135 22.15 -13.79 -13.19
N ASN A 136 23.39 -14.27 -13.28
CA ASN A 136 23.94 -14.77 -14.53
C ASN A 136 23.11 -15.94 -15.12
N PHE A 137 22.56 -16.82 -14.26
CA PHE A 137 21.69 -17.93 -14.69
C PHE A 137 20.37 -17.45 -15.27
N GLU A 138 19.76 -16.44 -14.67
CA GLU A 138 18.51 -15.84 -15.16
C GLU A 138 18.73 -15.10 -16.50
N GLN A 139 19.85 -14.41 -16.65
CA GLN A 139 20.22 -13.77 -17.92
C GLN A 139 20.46 -14.80 -19.04
N ASP A 140 21.19 -15.88 -18.75
CA ASP A 140 21.40 -16.99 -19.69
C ASP A 140 20.06 -17.66 -20.06
N MET A 141 19.19 -17.91 -19.09
CA MET A 141 17.85 -18.46 -19.29
C MET A 141 17.02 -17.56 -20.22
N LEU A 142 16.92 -16.26 -19.91
CA LEU A 142 16.17 -15.30 -20.73
C LEU A 142 16.72 -15.27 -22.16
N LYS A 143 18.03 -15.20 -22.34
CA LYS A 143 18.68 -15.19 -23.65
C LYS A 143 18.35 -16.45 -24.46
N LYS A 144 18.42 -17.65 -23.87
CA LYS A 144 18.11 -18.91 -24.52
C LYS A 144 16.64 -19.03 -24.88
N VAL A 145 15.74 -18.69 -23.93
CA VAL A 145 14.30 -18.80 -24.14
C VAL A 145 13.80 -17.78 -25.17
N THR A 146 14.22 -16.50 -25.08
CA THR A 146 13.82 -15.49 -26.07
C THR A 146 14.44 -15.72 -27.46
N GLY A 147 15.57 -16.43 -27.54
CA GLY A 147 16.17 -16.83 -28.81
C GLY A 147 15.46 -18.00 -29.50
N ALA A 148 14.80 -18.89 -28.74
CA ALA A 148 14.16 -20.09 -29.28
C ALA A 148 12.63 -19.94 -29.46
N PHE A 149 11.94 -19.22 -28.56
CA PHE A 149 10.49 -19.08 -28.60
C PHE A 149 10.08 -17.74 -29.21
N SER A 150 9.08 -17.76 -30.08
CA SER A 150 8.46 -16.54 -30.63
C SER A 150 7.46 -15.88 -29.67
N ARG A 151 6.89 -16.65 -28.74
CA ARG A 151 5.88 -16.19 -27.77
C ARG A 151 6.38 -16.42 -26.36
N VAL A 152 6.90 -15.36 -25.73
CA VAL A 152 7.49 -15.42 -24.38
C VAL A 152 6.77 -14.47 -23.45
N VAL A 153 6.35 -14.98 -22.29
CA VAL A 153 5.77 -14.24 -21.18
C VAL A 153 6.76 -14.21 -20.04
N LEU A 154 7.14 -13.03 -19.59
CA LEU A 154 7.96 -12.84 -18.38
C LEU A 154 7.05 -12.54 -17.19
N VAL A 155 7.16 -13.33 -16.13
CA VAL A 155 6.44 -13.16 -14.87
C VAL A 155 7.44 -12.73 -13.79
N LEU A 156 7.17 -11.59 -13.15
CA LEU A 156 7.98 -11.04 -12.08
C LEU A 156 7.26 -11.30 -10.75
N ALA A 157 7.67 -12.35 -10.03
CA ALA A 157 7.18 -12.70 -8.71
C ALA A 157 8.13 -12.11 -7.64
N ALA A 158 8.18 -10.79 -7.56
CA ALA A 158 9.12 -10.04 -6.74
C ALA A 158 8.42 -8.91 -5.96
N PRO A 159 8.94 -8.51 -4.78
CA PRO A 159 8.31 -7.47 -3.95
C PRO A 159 8.10 -6.12 -4.65
N GLY A 160 8.85 -5.83 -5.70
CA GLY A 160 8.80 -4.55 -6.39
C GLY A 160 9.64 -4.51 -7.66
N TYR A 161 10.44 -3.46 -7.84
CA TYR A 161 11.26 -3.19 -9.01
C TYR A 161 12.30 -4.28 -9.28
N MET A 162 12.41 -4.70 -10.54
CA MET A 162 13.54 -5.49 -11.06
C MET A 162 14.17 -4.76 -12.25
N GLU A 163 15.51 -4.77 -12.35
CA GLU A 163 16.21 -4.17 -13.48
C GLU A 163 16.09 -5.10 -14.70
N LEU A 164 15.36 -4.64 -15.72
CA LEU A 164 15.07 -5.44 -16.91
C LEU A 164 16.18 -5.30 -17.95
N THR A 165 16.85 -6.42 -18.26
CA THR A 165 17.83 -6.51 -19.36
C THR A 165 17.13 -6.37 -20.71
N GLN A 166 17.92 -6.27 -21.79
CA GLN A 166 17.38 -6.19 -23.16
C GLN A 166 16.55 -7.43 -23.49
N GLU A 167 16.99 -8.62 -23.08
CA GLU A 167 16.28 -9.89 -23.29
C GLU A 167 14.95 -9.90 -22.54
N ALA A 168 14.93 -9.45 -21.27
CA ALA A 168 13.71 -9.33 -20.49
C ALA A 168 12.71 -8.37 -21.17
N ARG A 169 13.20 -7.23 -21.68
CA ARG A 169 12.38 -6.26 -22.44
C ARG A 169 11.93 -6.79 -23.80
N SER A 170 12.60 -7.78 -24.40
CA SER A 170 12.22 -8.38 -25.68
C SER A 170 11.05 -9.35 -25.56
N CYS A 171 10.73 -9.84 -24.35
CA CYS A 171 9.56 -10.71 -24.13
C CYS A 171 8.28 -10.07 -24.68
N GLY A 172 7.40 -10.89 -25.25
CA GLY A 172 6.14 -10.44 -25.85
C GLY A 172 5.15 -9.88 -24.80
N ALA A 173 5.15 -10.45 -23.59
CA ALA A 173 4.39 -9.92 -22.46
C ALA A 173 5.25 -9.91 -21.18
N ILE A 174 4.97 -8.95 -20.30
CA ILE A 174 5.61 -8.83 -18.98
C ILE A 174 4.50 -8.60 -17.96
N VAL A 175 4.44 -9.45 -16.95
CA VAL A 175 3.45 -9.41 -15.86
C VAL A 175 4.15 -9.26 -14.51
N LEU A 176 3.82 -8.24 -13.75
CA LEU A 176 4.21 -8.14 -12.35
C LEU A 176 3.15 -8.86 -11.51
N LEU A 177 3.52 -10.02 -10.98
CA LEU A 177 2.72 -10.80 -10.02
C LEU A 177 2.98 -10.35 -8.59
N GLY A 178 4.21 -9.93 -8.29
CA GLY A 178 4.64 -9.51 -6.96
C GLY A 178 4.60 -10.63 -5.92
N LEU A 179 4.46 -10.25 -4.65
CA LEU A 179 4.18 -11.15 -3.54
C LEU A 179 2.67 -11.30 -3.39
N ALA A 180 2.08 -12.26 -4.10
CA ALA A 180 0.65 -12.33 -4.39
C ALA A 180 -0.18 -13.18 -3.40
N GLY A 181 0.36 -13.53 -2.24
CA GLY A 181 -0.37 -14.31 -1.23
C GLY A 181 -0.44 -15.81 -1.56
N GLN A 182 -1.22 -16.53 -0.75
CA GLN A 182 -1.31 -17.99 -0.84
C GLN A 182 -1.92 -18.52 -2.13
N GLU A 183 -2.70 -17.72 -2.84
CA GLU A 183 -3.41 -18.09 -4.06
C GLU A 183 -2.70 -17.61 -5.34
N ALA A 184 -1.43 -17.23 -5.25
CA ALA A 184 -0.64 -16.62 -6.33
C ALA A 184 -0.72 -17.39 -7.66
N GLY A 185 -0.63 -18.73 -7.61
CA GLY A 185 -0.68 -19.57 -8.82
C GLY A 185 -2.04 -19.52 -9.52
N TYR A 186 -3.14 -19.59 -8.78
CA TYR A 186 -4.48 -19.47 -9.37
C TYR A 186 -4.74 -18.07 -9.91
N ALA A 187 -4.33 -17.04 -9.19
CA ALA A 187 -4.50 -15.66 -9.63
C ALA A 187 -3.72 -15.37 -10.92
N LEU A 188 -2.49 -15.84 -11.01
CA LEU A 188 -1.70 -15.73 -12.23
C LEU A 188 -2.36 -16.48 -13.39
N ALA A 189 -2.83 -17.71 -13.16
CA ALA A 189 -3.50 -18.50 -14.19
C ALA A 189 -4.79 -17.82 -14.69
N ASP A 190 -5.58 -17.20 -13.79
CA ASP A 190 -6.75 -16.38 -14.17
C ASP A 190 -6.37 -15.25 -15.13
N VAL A 191 -5.26 -14.56 -14.84
CA VAL A 191 -4.76 -13.47 -15.69
C VAL A 191 -4.23 -14.03 -17.01
N LEU A 192 -3.33 -15.02 -16.98
CA LEU A 192 -2.70 -15.54 -18.21
C LEU A 192 -3.70 -16.17 -19.19
N THR A 193 -4.83 -16.71 -18.68
CA THR A 193 -5.90 -17.31 -19.52
C THR A 193 -7.01 -16.32 -19.92
N GLY A 194 -6.94 -15.07 -19.43
CA GLY A 194 -7.95 -14.06 -19.71
C GLY A 194 -9.26 -14.25 -18.96
N ARG A 195 -9.31 -15.16 -17.98
CA ARG A 195 -10.48 -15.31 -17.09
C ARG A 195 -10.70 -14.05 -16.25
N VAL A 196 -9.60 -13.41 -15.85
CA VAL A 196 -9.59 -12.08 -15.26
C VAL A 196 -8.77 -11.16 -16.17
N CYS A 197 -9.37 -10.06 -16.61
CA CYS A 197 -8.64 -9.03 -17.33
C CYS A 197 -7.72 -8.29 -16.36
N PRO A 198 -6.41 -8.18 -16.61
CA PRO A 198 -5.51 -7.40 -15.76
C PRO A 198 -5.97 -5.94 -15.71
N SER A 199 -6.03 -5.39 -14.50
CA SER A 199 -6.46 -4.02 -14.24
C SER A 199 -5.62 -3.34 -13.15
N GLY A 200 -4.56 -4.01 -12.71
CA GLY A 200 -3.61 -3.45 -11.77
C GLY A 200 -2.79 -2.32 -12.38
N LYS A 201 -2.39 -1.37 -11.55
CA LYS A 201 -1.57 -0.20 -11.88
C LYS A 201 -0.37 -0.13 -10.96
N LEU A 202 0.80 0.26 -11.44
CA LEU A 202 1.99 0.40 -10.62
C LEU A 202 1.78 1.42 -9.49
N SER A 203 2.05 0.99 -8.26
CA SER A 203 2.04 1.86 -7.07
C SER A 203 3.36 2.60 -6.87
N PHE A 204 4.32 2.44 -7.77
CA PHE A 204 5.65 3.06 -7.77
C PHE A 204 6.15 3.28 -9.21
N SER A 205 7.10 4.21 -9.35
CA SER A 205 7.80 4.47 -10.60
C SER A 205 8.81 3.38 -10.93
N TRP A 206 8.92 3.01 -12.20
CA TRP A 206 9.87 2.01 -12.69
C TRP A 206 10.90 2.65 -13.62
N PRO A 207 12.04 3.14 -13.10
CA PRO A 207 13.09 3.72 -13.92
C PRO A 207 13.79 2.67 -14.77
N GLU A 208 14.47 3.14 -15.81
CA GLU A 208 15.24 2.26 -16.69
C GLU A 208 16.43 1.60 -15.98
N LYS A 209 17.05 2.33 -15.05
CA LYS A 209 18.24 1.89 -14.31
C LYS A 209 18.05 2.03 -12.82
N LEU A 210 18.60 1.07 -12.08
CA LEU A 210 18.56 1.03 -10.61
C LEU A 210 19.17 2.29 -9.97
N GLU A 211 20.25 2.83 -10.53
CA GLU A 211 20.93 4.00 -10.00
C GLU A 211 20.04 5.26 -9.96
N SER A 212 19.02 5.32 -10.81
CA SER A 212 18.08 6.45 -10.84
C SER A 212 17.28 6.60 -9.53
N PHE A 213 17.07 5.51 -8.79
CA PHE A 213 16.47 5.58 -7.45
C PHE A 213 17.35 6.27 -6.42
N GLY A 214 18.68 6.10 -6.51
CA GLY A 214 19.62 6.72 -5.56
C GLY A 214 19.50 8.24 -5.52
N LEU A 215 19.23 8.87 -6.65
CA LEU A 215 19.03 10.32 -6.75
C LEU A 215 17.69 10.75 -6.15
N ALA A 216 16.63 9.98 -6.36
CA ALA A 216 15.31 10.26 -5.82
C ALA A 216 15.22 9.97 -4.31
N ALA A 217 15.88 8.92 -3.84
CA ALA A 217 15.82 8.49 -2.44
C ALA A 217 16.72 9.30 -1.48
N GLN A 218 17.74 9.98 -2.00
CA GLN A 218 18.64 10.83 -1.19
C GLN A 218 17.99 12.12 -0.70
N GLN A 219 16.90 12.55 -1.33
CA GLN A 219 16.21 13.78 -0.96
C GLN A 219 14.92 13.44 -0.19
N LEU A 220 14.97 13.56 1.14
CA LEU A 220 13.80 13.54 2.02
C LEU A 220 13.05 14.87 1.91
N ASP A 221 12.59 15.18 0.72
CA ASP A 221 11.83 16.39 0.41
C ASP A 221 10.46 15.99 -0.18
N SER A 222 9.71 16.95 -0.66
CA SER A 222 8.41 16.75 -1.30
C SER A 222 8.45 15.98 -2.63
N PHE A 223 9.66 15.63 -3.09
CA PHE A 223 9.92 14.98 -4.36
C PHE A 223 10.30 13.51 -4.16
N LEU A 224 9.33 12.65 -3.98
CA LEU A 224 9.50 11.20 -3.87
C LEU A 224 8.88 10.51 -5.09
N GLY A 225 9.55 9.46 -5.60
CA GLY A 225 9.03 8.64 -6.70
C GLY A 225 8.69 9.45 -7.95
N TYR A 226 7.50 9.27 -8.52
CA TYR A 226 7.07 10.00 -9.73
C TYR A 226 7.12 11.51 -9.54
N ARG A 227 6.90 12.03 -8.32
CA ARG A 227 7.01 13.47 -8.04
C ARG A 227 8.40 14.01 -8.35
N TYR A 228 9.45 13.19 -8.15
CA TYR A 228 10.81 13.51 -8.56
C TYR A 228 10.97 13.39 -10.08
N PHE A 229 10.65 12.23 -10.64
CA PHE A 229 10.87 11.94 -12.06
C PHE A 229 10.07 12.85 -12.98
N ASP A 230 8.84 13.21 -12.61
CA ASP A 230 7.97 14.07 -13.40
C ASP A 230 8.28 15.57 -13.23
N THR A 231 9.06 15.93 -12.19
CA THR A 231 9.49 17.32 -11.98
C THR A 231 10.88 17.60 -12.55
N PHE A 232 11.84 16.69 -12.34
CA PHE A 232 13.25 16.92 -12.69
C PHE A 232 13.70 16.14 -13.92
N GLY A 233 12.80 15.42 -14.56
CA GLY A 233 13.09 14.52 -15.66
C GLY A 233 13.70 13.21 -15.18
N GLY A 234 13.71 12.22 -16.05
CA GLY A 234 14.26 10.89 -15.83
C GLY A 234 13.60 9.88 -16.75
N GLU A 235 14.40 8.91 -17.21
CA GLU A 235 13.90 7.84 -18.07
C GLU A 235 13.20 6.81 -17.20
N LEU A 236 11.90 6.61 -17.47
CA LEU A 236 11.08 5.58 -16.87
C LEU A 236 10.71 4.56 -17.92
N LEU A 237 10.86 3.28 -17.60
CA LEU A 237 10.26 2.21 -18.41
C LEU A 237 8.75 2.22 -18.24
N PHE A 238 8.29 2.39 -16.98
CA PHE A 238 6.88 2.47 -16.67
C PHE A 238 6.66 3.56 -15.59
N PRO A 239 5.79 4.53 -15.84
CA PRO A 239 5.50 5.58 -14.87
C PRO A 239 4.61 5.05 -13.72
N PHE A 240 4.50 5.81 -12.64
CA PHE A 240 3.53 5.58 -11.58
C PHE A 240 2.10 5.53 -12.16
N GLY A 241 1.29 4.61 -11.67
CA GLY A 241 -0.08 4.40 -12.12
C GLY A 241 -0.21 3.61 -13.44
N TYR A 242 0.90 3.20 -14.06
CA TYR A 242 0.90 2.47 -15.33
C TYR A 242 0.45 1.02 -15.17
N GLY A 243 -0.33 0.53 -16.13
CA GLY A 243 -0.71 -0.86 -16.28
C GLY A 243 -1.67 -1.02 -17.45
N LEU A 244 -1.56 -2.13 -18.18
CA LEU A 244 -2.37 -2.47 -19.36
C LEU A 244 -3.52 -3.40 -18.98
N GLY A 245 -4.59 -3.36 -19.77
CA GLY A 245 -5.63 -4.39 -19.84
C GLY A 245 -5.51 -5.20 -21.13
N TYR A 246 -6.36 -6.22 -21.31
CA TYR A 246 -6.51 -6.90 -22.60
C TYR A 246 -7.43 -6.13 -23.56
N GLY A 247 -8.42 -5.42 -23.03
CA GLY A 247 -9.24 -4.47 -23.78
C GLY A 247 -8.51 -3.13 -23.94
N LYS A 248 -9.13 -2.21 -24.64
CA LYS A 248 -8.58 -0.86 -24.89
C LYS A 248 -9.49 0.18 -24.24
N ALA A 249 -9.03 0.78 -23.12
CA ALA A 249 -9.73 1.87 -22.48
C ALA A 249 -9.28 3.22 -23.04
N GLU A 250 -10.22 4.08 -23.38
CA GLU A 250 -9.97 5.46 -23.80
C GLU A 250 -10.83 6.45 -23.01
N PHE A 251 -10.26 7.61 -22.72
CA PHE A 251 -10.99 8.72 -22.11
C PHE A 251 -11.70 9.49 -23.21
N SER A 252 -13.03 9.37 -23.32
CA SER A 252 -13.82 10.03 -24.36
C SER A 252 -14.25 11.43 -23.98
N SER A 253 -14.40 11.74 -22.68
CA SER A 253 -14.64 13.11 -22.20
C SER A 253 -14.12 13.30 -20.79
N VAL A 254 -13.51 14.46 -20.54
CA VAL A 254 -13.08 14.89 -19.21
C VAL A 254 -13.47 16.33 -18.96
N SER A 255 -13.86 16.66 -17.74
CA SER A 255 -14.18 18.03 -17.35
C SER A 255 -13.97 18.25 -15.85
N VAL A 256 -13.68 19.48 -15.48
CA VAL A 256 -13.61 19.94 -14.10
C VAL A 256 -14.71 20.94 -13.81
N GLY A 257 -15.29 20.88 -12.63
CA GLY A 257 -16.27 21.81 -12.08
C GLY A 257 -15.91 22.20 -10.65
N LEU A 258 -16.65 23.16 -10.12
CA LEU A 258 -16.54 23.59 -8.74
C LEU A 258 -17.94 23.70 -8.15
N ASP A 259 -18.24 22.91 -7.11
CA ASP A 259 -19.48 22.94 -6.35
C ASP A 259 -19.18 23.49 -4.93
N GLY A 260 -19.38 24.79 -4.75
CA GLY A 260 -18.96 25.47 -3.54
C GLY A 260 -17.44 25.44 -3.35
N CYS A 261 -16.96 24.61 -2.44
CA CYS A 261 -15.54 24.38 -2.16
C CYS A 261 -15.09 22.95 -2.50
N GLU A 262 -15.91 22.19 -3.23
CA GLU A 262 -15.57 20.89 -3.74
C GLU A 262 -15.22 20.97 -5.23
N VAL A 263 -14.05 20.45 -5.58
CA VAL A 263 -13.68 20.21 -6.97
C VAL A 263 -14.43 18.97 -7.43
N THR A 264 -15.08 19.06 -8.57
CA THR A 264 -15.78 17.94 -9.20
C THR A 264 -15.09 17.62 -10.51
N VAL A 265 -14.71 16.36 -10.70
CA VAL A 265 -14.08 15.88 -11.94
C VAL A 265 -14.99 14.82 -12.54
N SER A 266 -15.37 15.01 -13.80
CA SER A 266 -16.13 14.01 -14.55
C SER A 266 -15.24 13.43 -15.63
N ALA A 267 -15.16 12.11 -15.70
CA ALA A 267 -14.37 11.40 -16.70
C ALA A 267 -15.16 10.22 -17.26
N THR A 268 -15.33 10.17 -18.57
CA THR A 268 -15.96 9.04 -19.26
C THR A 268 -14.88 8.14 -19.84
N VAL A 269 -14.92 6.88 -19.46
CA VAL A 269 -14.04 5.82 -19.97
C VAL A 269 -14.87 4.90 -20.86
N GLU A 270 -14.36 4.62 -22.05
CA GLU A 270 -14.98 3.74 -23.04
C GLU A 270 -14.03 2.59 -23.37
N ASN A 271 -14.55 1.38 -23.45
CA ASN A 271 -13.82 0.25 -24.02
C ASN A 271 -13.94 0.28 -25.54
N THR A 272 -12.95 0.83 -26.22
CA THR A 272 -12.86 0.89 -27.68
C THR A 272 -12.26 -0.37 -28.31
N GLY A 273 -11.93 -1.37 -27.50
CA GLY A 273 -11.48 -2.70 -27.96
C GLY A 273 -12.66 -3.55 -28.49
N GLU A 274 -12.32 -4.55 -29.30
CA GLU A 274 -13.35 -5.38 -29.96
C GLU A 274 -13.58 -6.74 -29.26
N THR A 275 -12.64 -7.22 -28.45
CA THR A 275 -12.62 -8.64 -28.02
C THR A 275 -12.70 -8.80 -26.51
N TYR A 276 -11.95 -8.02 -25.75
CA TYR A 276 -11.78 -8.24 -24.32
C TYR A 276 -12.43 -7.16 -23.50
N PRO A 277 -12.99 -7.50 -22.32
CA PRO A 277 -13.42 -6.52 -21.36
C PRO A 277 -12.20 -5.74 -20.83
N VAL A 278 -12.45 -4.56 -20.29
CA VAL A 278 -11.43 -3.73 -19.63
C VAL A 278 -11.96 -3.15 -18.33
N GLN A 279 -11.09 -2.96 -17.38
CA GLN A 279 -11.34 -2.19 -16.17
C GLN A 279 -10.20 -1.19 -16.01
N GLU A 280 -10.54 0.11 -15.92
CA GLU A 280 -9.55 1.18 -15.90
C GLU A 280 -9.62 1.97 -14.61
N VAL A 281 -8.46 2.54 -14.20
CA VAL A 281 -8.35 3.43 -13.05
C VAL A 281 -8.25 4.87 -13.54
N VAL A 282 -9.27 5.65 -13.25
CA VAL A 282 -9.27 7.10 -13.48
C VAL A 282 -8.48 7.76 -12.35
N GLN A 283 -7.33 8.34 -12.68
CA GLN A 283 -6.41 8.99 -11.75
C GLN A 283 -6.47 10.50 -11.97
N VAL A 284 -6.70 11.27 -10.91
CA VAL A 284 -6.76 12.73 -10.96
C VAL A 284 -5.49 13.31 -10.38
N TYR A 285 -4.78 14.07 -11.20
CA TYR A 285 -3.54 14.75 -10.83
C TYR A 285 -3.74 16.26 -10.80
N CYS A 286 -3.18 16.90 -9.79
CA CYS A 286 -3.30 18.34 -9.58
C CYS A 286 -1.93 19.02 -9.60
N SER A 287 -1.87 20.21 -10.23
CA SER A 287 -0.71 21.11 -10.13
C SER A 287 -1.06 22.30 -9.25
N ARG A 288 -0.08 22.85 -8.54
CA ARG A 288 -0.20 24.06 -7.72
C ARG A 288 0.41 25.26 -8.45
N PRO A 289 0.14 26.52 -8.03
CA PRO A 289 0.69 27.70 -8.68
C PRO A 289 2.22 27.75 -8.76
N ASP A 290 2.91 27.14 -7.80
CA ASP A 290 4.35 27.06 -7.69
C ASP A 290 4.93 25.69 -8.06
N SER A 291 4.14 24.84 -8.74
CA SER A 291 4.57 23.53 -9.21
C SER A 291 5.89 23.60 -9.98
N GLY A 292 6.79 22.65 -9.69
CA GLY A 292 8.14 22.61 -10.22
C GLY A 292 9.15 23.48 -9.47
N LYS A 293 8.74 24.50 -8.73
CA LYS A 293 9.64 25.38 -7.96
C LYS A 293 9.79 24.93 -6.51
N THR A 294 8.70 24.89 -5.76
CA THR A 294 8.68 24.52 -4.35
C THR A 294 7.95 23.20 -4.10
N GLY A 295 7.13 22.73 -5.04
CA GLY A 295 6.41 21.48 -5.04
C GLY A 295 6.56 20.69 -6.34
N PRO A 296 6.06 19.46 -6.42
CA PRO A 296 6.13 18.62 -7.62
C PRO A 296 5.35 19.24 -8.79
N ALA A 297 5.70 18.86 -10.01
CA ALA A 297 5.00 19.31 -11.22
C ALA A 297 3.49 19.02 -11.12
N TRP A 298 3.14 17.84 -10.65
CA TRP A 298 1.79 17.43 -10.27
C TRP A 298 1.84 16.34 -9.20
N PHE A 299 0.70 16.05 -8.58
CA PHE A 299 0.53 15.03 -7.57
C PHE A 299 -0.84 14.39 -7.70
N LEU A 300 -0.94 13.10 -7.38
CA LEU A 300 -2.20 12.38 -7.28
C LEU A 300 -3.03 12.95 -6.12
N ASP A 301 -4.28 13.32 -6.42
CA ASP A 301 -5.23 13.80 -5.41
C ASP A 301 -6.30 12.76 -5.09
N THR A 302 -6.87 12.16 -6.14
CA THR A 302 -7.88 11.11 -5.97
C THR A 302 -7.88 10.16 -7.17
N PHE A 303 -8.51 9.01 -7.00
CA PHE A 303 -8.70 8.03 -8.06
C PHE A 303 -10.00 7.23 -7.87
N GLN A 304 -10.47 6.64 -8.96
CA GLN A 304 -11.60 5.71 -8.92
C GLN A 304 -11.47 4.69 -10.05
N LYS A 305 -11.80 3.43 -9.73
CA LYS A 305 -11.77 2.32 -10.69
C LYS A 305 -13.15 2.17 -11.34
N THR A 306 -13.19 1.91 -12.67
CA THR A 306 -14.43 1.61 -13.37
C THR A 306 -14.96 0.23 -12.96
N GLN A 307 -16.17 -0.05 -13.29
CA GLN A 307 -16.62 -1.44 -13.40
C GLN A 307 -15.95 -2.11 -14.60
N VAL A 308 -16.11 -3.43 -14.73
CA VAL A 308 -15.64 -4.15 -15.92
C VAL A 308 -16.53 -3.73 -17.10
N LEU A 309 -15.91 -3.15 -18.12
CA LEU A 309 -16.58 -2.67 -19.33
C LEU A 309 -16.41 -3.68 -20.46
N ALA A 310 -17.49 -4.20 -20.99
CA ALA A 310 -17.47 -5.01 -22.21
C ALA A 310 -17.08 -4.15 -23.43
N PRO A 311 -16.67 -4.75 -24.57
CA PRO A 311 -16.40 -4.02 -25.80
C PRO A 311 -17.56 -3.10 -26.19
N GLY A 312 -17.27 -1.82 -26.44
CA GLY A 312 -18.24 -0.76 -26.76
C GLY A 312 -18.99 -0.18 -25.55
N GLU A 313 -18.79 -0.70 -24.34
CA GLU A 313 -19.38 -0.10 -23.14
C GLU A 313 -18.56 1.10 -22.65
N GLN A 314 -19.26 2.05 -22.04
CA GLN A 314 -18.68 3.21 -21.41
C GLN A 314 -19.24 3.45 -20.01
N GLN A 315 -18.42 4.09 -19.16
CA GLN A 315 -18.84 4.51 -17.83
C GLN A 315 -18.33 5.94 -17.56
N THR A 316 -19.21 6.78 -17.05
CA THR A 316 -18.81 8.09 -16.53
C THR A 316 -18.63 8.00 -15.03
N LEU A 317 -17.43 8.37 -14.55
CA LEU A 317 -17.11 8.50 -13.15
C LEU A 317 -17.15 9.99 -12.72
N HIS A 318 -17.63 10.20 -11.51
CA HIS A 318 -17.71 11.52 -10.89
C HIS A 318 -16.90 11.53 -9.60
N LEU A 319 -15.67 12.04 -9.68
CA LEU A 319 -14.78 12.17 -8.54
C LEU A 319 -14.97 13.55 -7.89
N ARG A 320 -14.83 13.60 -6.57
CA ARG A 320 -14.97 14.84 -5.80
C ARG A 320 -13.90 14.90 -4.72
N PHE A 321 -13.36 16.08 -4.51
CA PHE A 321 -12.44 16.34 -3.41
C PHE A 321 -12.54 17.81 -2.96
N PRO A 322 -12.30 18.09 -1.66
CA PRO A 322 -12.30 19.45 -1.16
C PRO A 322 -11.14 20.25 -1.76
N VAL A 323 -11.39 21.48 -2.20
CA VAL A 323 -10.33 22.36 -2.71
C VAL A 323 -9.21 22.59 -1.68
N THR A 324 -9.48 22.37 -0.39
CA THR A 324 -8.50 22.48 0.68
C THR A 324 -7.40 21.43 0.65
N GLU A 325 -7.58 20.30 -0.08
CA GLU A 325 -6.55 19.30 -0.31
C GLU A 325 -5.44 19.80 -1.23
N LEU A 326 -5.73 20.82 -2.04
CA LEU A 326 -4.74 21.51 -2.86
C LEU A 326 -3.85 22.48 -2.06
N ALA A 327 -4.13 22.71 -0.77
CA ALA A 327 -3.32 23.60 0.07
C ALA A 327 -1.92 23.01 0.35
N ILE A 328 -0.98 23.89 0.67
CA ILE A 328 0.38 23.53 1.05
C ILE A 328 0.68 24.08 2.44
N PHE A 329 1.43 23.31 3.23
CA PHE A 329 1.84 23.76 4.55
C PHE A 329 2.93 24.83 4.45
N ARG A 330 2.70 25.96 5.12
CA ARG A 330 3.66 27.06 5.24
C ARG A 330 4.13 27.20 6.68
N GLU A 331 5.39 26.88 6.93
CA GLU A 331 6.01 26.85 8.27
C GLU A 331 5.89 28.19 9.00
N LYS A 332 6.27 29.30 8.31
CA LYS A 332 6.19 30.66 8.88
C LYS A 332 4.79 31.08 9.29
N ALA A 333 3.77 30.55 8.61
CA ALA A 333 2.37 30.81 8.93
C ALA A 333 1.80 29.82 9.94
N SER A 334 2.46 28.71 10.19
CA SER A 334 1.94 27.53 10.90
C SER A 334 0.53 27.20 10.40
N ALA A 335 0.38 27.06 9.08
CA ALA A 335 -0.93 26.90 8.46
C ALA A 335 -0.85 26.26 7.07
N TYR A 336 -1.92 25.56 6.68
CA TYR A 336 -2.15 25.18 5.30
C TYR A 336 -2.75 26.37 4.54
N VAL A 337 -2.13 26.68 3.41
CA VAL A 337 -2.45 27.86 2.60
C VAL A 337 -2.76 27.42 1.17
N LEU A 338 -3.88 27.88 0.65
CA LEU A 338 -4.13 27.89 -0.78
C LEU A 338 -3.50 29.18 -1.35
N GLU A 339 -2.58 29.05 -2.26
CA GLU A 339 -1.85 30.16 -2.85
C GLU A 339 -2.61 30.76 -4.03
N GLU A 340 -2.44 32.06 -4.24
CA GLU A 340 -2.96 32.77 -5.43
C GLU A 340 -2.34 32.18 -6.70
N GLY A 341 -3.16 31.89 -7.72
CA GLY A 341 -2.69 31.39 -9.01
C GLY A 341 -3.62 30.33 -9.60
N TYR A 342 -3.05 29.52 -10.48
CA TYR A 342 -3.77 28.48 -11.21
C TYR A 342 -3.49 27.11 -10.61
N TYR A 343 -4.54 26.32 -10.49
CA TYR A 343 -4.53 24.91 -10.14
C TYR A 343 -5.03 24.14 -11.35
N ASP A 344 -4.12 23.39 -12.00
CA ASP A 344 -4.43 22.68 -13.22
C ASP A 344 -4.78 21.24 -12.85
N ILE A 345 -5.92 20.77 -13.36
CA ILE A 345 -6.47 19.43 -13.07
C ILE A 345 -6.32 18.57 -14.30
N ARG A 346 -5.67 17.42 -14.12
CA ARG A 346 -5.41 16.42 -15.15
C ARG A 346 -6.10 15.11 -14.78
N VAL A 347 -6.51 14.36 -15.79
CA VAL A 347 -7.10 13.03 -15.63
C VAL A 347 -6.35 12.06 -16.53
N GLY A 348 -6.03 10.87 -16.04
CA GLY A 348 -5.32 9.90 -16.86
C GLY A 348 -5.31 8.49 -16.29
N SER A 349 -4.64 7.61 -17.00
CA SER A 349 -4.40 6.22 -16.62
C SER A 349 -3.05 6.01 -15.93
N SER A 350 -2.18 7.03 -15.89
CA SER A 350 -0.90 7.05 -15.19
C SER A 350 -0.40 8.48 -15.04
N SER A 351 0.68 8.70 -14.28
CA SER A 351 1.25 10.05 -14.08
C SER A 351 1.76 10.72 -15.35
N ARG A 352 2.07 9.93 -16.40
CA ARG A 352 2.57 10.41 -17.71
C ARG A 352 1.60 10.16 -18.88
N ALA A 353 0.43 9.60 -18.63
CA ALA A 353 -0.62 9.43 -19.63
C ALA A 353 -1.89 10.12 -19.13
N THR A 354 -1.88 11.46 -19.21
CA THR A 354 -2.96 12.32 -18.74
C THR A 354 -3.50 13.20 -19.85
N CYS A 355 -4.73 13.70 -19.70
CA CYS A 355 -5.31 14.80 -20.45
C CYS A 355 -5.75 15.91 -19.48
N LEU A 356 -5.77 17.15 -19.97
CA LEU A 356 -6.16 18.30 -19.16
C LEU A 356 -7.68 18.35 -19.02
N ALA A 357 -8.19 18.29 -17.78
CA ALA A 357 -9.60 18.46 -17.49
C ALA A 357 -10.01 19.94 -17.38
N GLY A 358 -9.07 20.79 -16.99
CA GLY A 358 -9.25 22.25 -16.89
C GLY A 358 -8.44 22.88 -15.78
N SER A 359 -8.70 24.15 -15.50
CA SER A 359 -7.96 24.94 -14.50
C SER A 359 -8.91 25.67 -13.55
N ILE A 360 -8.51 25.80 -12.30
CA ILE A 360 -9.15 26.62 -11.27
C ILE A 360 -8.21 27.78 -10.94
N ARG A 361 -8.74 29.01 -10.83
CA ARG A 361 -7.97 30.20 -10.47
C ARG A 361 -8.40 30.74 -9.13
N LEU A 362 -7.50 30.74 -8.17
CA LEU A 362 -7.64 31.46 -6.91
C LEU A 362 -7.06 32.88 -7.06
N THR A 363 -7.84 33.89 -6.70
CA THR A 363 -7.48 35.31 -6.94
C THR A 363 -6.69 35.94 -5.80
N ARG A 364 -6.64 35.33 -4.64
CA ARG A 364 -5.90 35.76 -3.46
C ARG A 364 -5.58 34.57 -2.57
N SER A 365 -4.36 34.48 -2.09
CA SER A 365 -3.95 33.44 -1.13
C SER A 365 -4.80 33.47 0.15
N ALA A 366 -5.13 32.29 0.64
CA ALA A 366 -5.98 32.13 1.82
C ALA A 366 -5.48 31.02 2.75
N VAL A 367 -5.46 31.30 4.05
CA VAL A 367 -5.27 30.29 5.08
C VAL A 367 -6.56 29.47 5.20
N VAL A 368 -6.48 28.17 4.93
CA VAL A 368 -7.63 27.25 5.04
C VAL A 368 -7.63 26.48 6.36
N GLN A 369 -6.46 26.23 6.91
CA GLN A 369 -6.33 25.56 8.21
C GLN A 369 -5.12 26.09 8.99
N ALA A 370 -5.36 26.71 10.13
CA ALA A 370 -4.32 27.02 11.08
C ALA A 370 -4.00 25.77 11.91
N VAL A 371 -2.72 25.42 12.06
CA VAL A 371 -2.26 24.26 12.82
C VAL A 371 -1.59 24.66 14.13
N THR A 372 -1.37 23.68 14.98
CA THR A 372 -0.65 23.88 16.24
C THR A 372 0.84 24.10 15.93
N PRO A 373 1.43 25.27 16.25
CA PRO A 373 2.87 25.46 16.12
C PRO A 373 3.60 24.42 16.97
N CYS A 374 4.66 23.86 16.40
CA CYS A 374 5.61 23.04 17.13
C CYS A 374 7.01 23.58 16.90
N ALA A 375 7.85 23.51 17.92
CA ALA A 375 9.27 23.69 17.75
C ALA A 375 9.80 22.43 17.01
N PHE A 376 10.34 22.67 15.82
CA PHE A 376 10.88 21.59 15.00
C PHE A 376 12.19 22.11 14.37
N PRO A 377 13.32 21.45 14.61
CA PRO A 377 14.58 21.90 14.08
C PRO A 377 14.59 21.92 12.54
N ASP A 378 15.24 22.90 11.95
CA ASP A 378 15.42 22.96 10.50
C ASP A 378 16.45 21.92 10.05
N ALA A 379 16.18 21.27 8.90
CA ALA A 379 17.11 20.37 8.26
C ALA A 379 17.87 21.08 7.15
N GLU A 380 19.20 20.92 7.14
CA GLU A 380 20.04 21.30 6.00
C GLU A 380 19.87 20.24 4.89
N LEU A 381 19.13 20.56 3.87
CA LEU A 381 18.93 19.69 2.71
C LEU A 381 19.78 20.16 1.52
N PRO A 382 20.24 19.24 0.66
CA PRO A 382 21.02 19.59 -0.52
C PRO A 382 20.23 20.52 -1.47
N ALA A 383 20.96 21.28 -2.28
CA ALA A 383 20.39 22.18 -3.28
C ALA A 383 19.54 21.36 -4.29
N ARG A 384 18.38 21.89 -4.66
CA ARG A 384 17.49 21.28 -5.63
C ARG A 384 18.02 21.45 -7.06
N LYS A 385 17.73 20.46 -7.91
CA LYS A 385 17.91 20.58 -9.35
C LYS A 385 16.92 21.57 -9.94
N GLU A 386 17.25 22.12 -11.11
CA GLU A 386 16.29 22.90 -11.89
C GLU A 386 15.18 21.98 -12.44
N PRO A 387 13.89 22.36 -12.32
CA PRO A 387 12.78 21.57 -12.83
C PRO A 387 12.77 21.56 -14.37
N VAL A 388 12.29 20.45 -14.93
CA VAL A 388 12.07 20.29 -16.36
C VAL A 388 10.58 20.42 -16.64
N HIS A 389 10.20 21.25 -17.61
CA HIS A 389 8.80 21.31 -18.06
C HIS A 389 8.47 20.04 -18.85
N LEU A 390 7.74 19.12 -18.20
CA LEU A 390 7.27 17.90 -18.84
C LEU A 390 5.84 18.10 -19.35
N TYR A 391 5.62 17.82 -20.62
CA TYR A 391 4.30 17.72 -21.24
C TYR A 391 3.98 16.25 -21.51
N THR A 392 2.76 15.82 -21.26
CA THR A 392 2.35 14.40 -21.39
C THR A 392 1.84 14.05 -22.79
N TYR A 393 1.51 15.08 -23.60
CA TYR A 393 1.10 14.92 -25.00
C TYR A 393 1.42 16.17 -25.83
N PRO A 394 1.54 16.01 -27.17
CA PRO A 394 1.74 17.15 -28.07
C PRO A 394 0.58 18.14 -28.01
N GLY A 395 0.87 19.46 -27.94
CA GLY A 395 -0.14 20.52 -27.87
C GLY A 395 -0.64 20.85 -26.46
N GLU A 396 -0.18 20.14 -25.44
CA GLU A 396 -0.60 20.38 -24.04
C GLU A 396 -0.30 21.81 -23.56
N ALA A 397 0.80 22.42 -24.02
CA ALA A 397 1.18 23.79 -23.65
C ALA A 397 0.11 24.82 -24.08
N GLU A 398 -0.36 24.72 -25.31
CA GLU A 398 -1.39 25.62 -25.87
C GLU A 398 -2.76 25.36 -25.24
N GLU A 399 -3.06 24.10 -24.97
CA GLU A 399 -4.29 23.71 -24.28
C GLU A 399 -4.31 24.22 -22.84
N LEU A 400 -3.19 24.14 -22.14
CA LEU A 400 -3.03 24.67 -20.78
C LEU A 400 -3.22 26.19 -20.73
N GLU A 401 -2.65 26.95 -21.68
CA GLU A 401 -2.90 28.38 -21.76
C GLU A 401 -4.38 28.68 -22.00
N THR A 402 -5.03 27.90 -22.85
CA THR A 402 -6.45 28.08 -23.17
C THR A 402 -7.32 27.76 -21.94
N ALA A 403 -7.04 26.68 -21.23
CA ALA A 403 -7.72 26.30 -20.00
C ALA A 403 -7.56 27.36 -18.91
N ARG A 404 -6.36 27.92 -18.75
CA ARG A 404 -6.10 29.00 -17.78
C ARG A 404 -6.84 30.29 -18.13
N ARG A 405 -7.01 30.61 -19.40
CA ARG A 405 -7.87 31.77 -19.83
C ARG A 405 -9.33 31.53 -19.47
N ARG A 406 -9.80 30.30 -19.46
CA ARG A 406 -11.18 29.90 -19.15
C ARG A 406 -11.34 29.35 -17.70
N ALA A 407 -10.33 29.55 -16.87
CA ALA A 407 -10.28 28.96 -15.53
C ALA A 407 -11.50 29.32 -14.67
N ILE A 408 -12.02 28.37 -13.95
CA ILE A 408 -13.10 28.55 -12.98
C ILE A 408 -12.56 29.40 -11.84
N ARG A 409 -13.24 30.51 -11.56
CA ARG A 409 -12.80 31.43 -10.51
C ARG A 409 -13.26 30.95 -9.14
N LEU A 410 -12.29 30.74 -8.24
CA LEU A 410 -12.51 30.46 -6.84
C LEU A 410 -12.29 31.73 -6.01
N SER A 411 -13.29 32.14 -5.24
CA SER A 411 -13.16 33.28 -4.32
C SER A 411 -12.62 32.80 -2.97
N ASP A 412 -11.61 33.50 -2.45
CA ASP A 412 -11.07 33.28 -1.11
C ASP A 412 -12.10 33.46 0.03
N ARG A 413 -13.19 34.20 -0.24
CA ARG A 413 -14.28 34.46 0.71
C ARG A 413 -15.14 33.21 1.00
N ASN A 414 -15.21 32.30 0.02
CA ASN A 414 -16.02 31.09 0.11
C ASN A 414 -15.25 29.91 0.73
N LEU A 415 -13.93 30.07 0.93
CA LEU A 415 -13.10 28.99 1.45
C LEU A 415 -13.38 28.70 2.93
N PRO A 416 -13.46 27.42 3.32
CA PRO A 416 -13.56 27.06 4.72
C PRO A 416 -12.28 27.44 5.44
N ARG A 417 -12.44 28.13 6.58
CA ARG A 417 -11.31 28.51 7.44
C ARG A 417 -11.40 27.74 8.74
N ARG A 418 -10.55 26.74 8.89
CA ARG A 418 -10.44 26.00 10.14
C ARG A 418 -9.49 26.75 11.07
N SER A 419 -10.04 27.34 12.13
CA SER A 419 -9.24 27.96 13.18
C SER A 419 -8.48 26.91 13.99
N ARG A 420 -7.31 27.30 14.48
CA ARG A 420 -6.52 26.48 15.43
C ARG A 420 -7.39 26.07 16.61
N LYS A 421 -7.42 24.78 16.90
CA LYS A 421 -8.02 24.31 18.15
C LYS A 421 -7.07 24.59 19.30
N LYS A 422 -7.53 25.36 20.28
CA LYS A 422 -6.85 25.45 21.56
C LYS A 422 -7.16 24.15 22.31
N GLY A 423 -6.23 23.22 22.33
CA GLY A 423 -6.29 22.08 23.26
C GLY A 423 -6.34 22.61 24.68
N ARG A 424 -7.33 22.18 25.46
CA ARG A 424 -7.29 22.45 26.93
C ARG A 424 -6.17 21.59 27.51
N PRO A 425 -5.28 22.14 28.32
CA PRO A 425 -4.28 21.34 29.01
C PRO A 425 -4.98 20.23 29.81
N PHE A 426 -4.52 19.01 29.64
CA PHE A 426 -4.96 17.89 30.45
C PHE A 426 -4.29 18.04 31.83
N THR A 427 -5.08 18.16 32.89
CA THR A 427 -4.60 18.40 34.22
C THR A 427 -4.76 17.19 35.15
N GLY A 428 -4.93 16.02 34.59
CA GLY A 428 -5.17 14.76 35.28
C GLY A 428 -6.64 14.34 35.30
N CYS A 429 -6.87 13.11 35.67
CA CYS A 429 -8.19 12.54 35.88
C CYS A 429 -8.70 12.90 37.29
N ARG A 430 -9.99 13.21 37.41
CA ARG A 430 -10.66 13.43 38.67
C ARG A 430 -11.75 12.39 38.84
N GLY A 431 -11.80 11.74 39.97
CA GLY A 431 -12.80 10.72 40.32
C GLY A 431 -12.96 10.62 41.82
N ASP A 432 -13.72 9.66 42.25
CA ASP A 432 -13.75 9.19 43.62
C ASP A 432 -12.53 8.26 43.87
N ASP A 433 -12.22 7.99 45.15
CA ASP A 433 -11.15 7.04 45.51
C ASP A 433 -11.62 5.58 45.39
N ALA A 434 -12.78 5.34 44.75
CA ALA A 434 -13.32 4.02 44.53
C ALA A 434 -12.62 3.32 43.37
N ARG A 435 -12.44 2.01 43.48
CA ARG A 435 -11.93 1.17 42.40
C ARG A 435 -13.07 0.72 41.52
N HIS A 436 -12.96 1.00 40.24
CA HIS A 436 -13.93 0.61 39.24
C HIS A 436 -13.38 -0.46 38.33
N THR A 437 -14.26 -1.18 37.64
CA THR A 437 -13.90 -2.19 36.59
C THR A 437 -14.18 -1.64 35.22
N LEU A 438 -13.52 -2.25 34.21
CA LEU A 438 -13.74 -1.91 32.80
C LEU A 438 -15.21 -2.14 32.37
N ASP A 439 -15.87 -3.15 32.96
CA ASP A 439 -17.27 -3.45 32.64
C ASP A 439 -18.23 -2.38 33.18
N GLU A 440 -17.91 -1.73 34.32
CA GLU A 440 -18.65 -0.56 34.79
C GLU A 440 -18.51 0.62 33.83
N VAL A 441 -17.32 0.78 33.19
CA VAL A 441 -17.14 1.81 32.14
C VAL A 441 -17.94 1.46 30.89
N LYS A 442 -17.92 0.20 30.45
CA LYS A 442 -18.69 -0.27 29.28
C LYS A 442 -20.20 -0.14 29.48
N SER A 443 -20.68 -0.36 30.68
CA SER A 443 -22.11 -0.22 31.02
C SER A 443 -22.54 1.25 31.25
N GLY A 444 -21.58 2.17 31.35
CA GLY A 444 -21.83 3.58 31.64
C GLY A 444 -22.06 3.87 33.15
N ALA A 445 -21.88 2.89 34.04
CA ALA A 445 -21.97 3.07 35.50
C ALA A 445 -20.81 3.91 36.04
N CYS A 446 -19.67 3.88 35.36
CA CYS A 446 -18.50 4.70 35.70
C CYS A 446 -17.98 5.40 34.43
N SER A 447 -17.45 6.62 34.58
CA SER A 447 -16.78 7.30 33.48
C SER A 447 -15.33 6.78 33.27
N ALA A 448 -14.83 6.83 32.06
CA ALA A 448 -13.41 6.48 31.79
C ALA A 448 -12.44 7.37 32.64
N PHE A 449 -12.81 8.62 32.91
CA PHE A 449 -12.02 9.53 33.76
C PHE A 449 -11.97 9.04 35.20
N THR A 450 -13.13 8.68 35.78
CA THR A 450 -13.24 8.14 37.16
C THR A 450 -12.49 6.83 37.28
N PHE A 451 -12.65 5.92 36.29
CA PHE A 451 -11.93 4.65 36.24
C PHE A 451 -10.41 4.83 36.30
N VAL A 452 -9.87 5.71 35.45
CA VAL A 452 -8.42 5.97 35.39
C VAL A 452 -7.92 6.68 36.64
N ALA A 453 -8.70 7.62 37.22
CA ALA A 453 -8.35 8.30 38.47
C ALA A 453 -8.21 7.33 39.67
N GLY A 454 -9.06 6.29 39.71
CA GLY A 454 -9.02 5.24 40.74
C GLY A 454 -7.92 4.18 40.57
N MET A 455 -7.11 4.24 39.51
CA MET A 455 -5.97 3.31 39.29
C MET A 455 -4.75 3.75 40.09
N ASP A 456 -4.07 2.79 40.72
CA ASP A 456 -2.77 3.04 41.35
C ASP A 456 -1.66 3.21 40.30
N ASP A 457 -0.55 3.87 40.66
CA ASP A 457 0.55 4.21 39.77
C ASP A 457 1.20 2.98 39.09
N THR A 458 1.30 1.88 39.82
CA THR A 458 1.86 0.62 39.31
C THR A 458 0.97 0.05 38.21
N SER A 459 -0.34 0.05 38.45
CA SER A 459 -1.32 -0.45 37.47
C SER A 459 -1.43 0.45 36.25
N LEU A 460 -1.38 1.78 36.45
CA LEU A 460 -1.30 2.74 35.33
C LEU A 460 -0.07 2.52 34.47
N ARG A 461 1.10 2.35 35.12
CA ARG A 461 2.37 2.11 34.41
C ARG A 461 2.31 0.79 33.63
N LYS A 462 1.81 -0.29 34.23
CA LYS A 462 1.62 -1.58 33.54
C LYS A 462 0.67 -1.47 32.35
N LEU A 463 -0.45 -0.80 32.50
CA LEU A 463 -1.41 -0.62 31.42
C LEU A 463 -0.81 0.16 30.24
N VAL A 464 0.01 1.16 30.53
CA VAL A 464 0.52 2.10 29.51
C VAL A 464 1.84 1.64 28.94
N CYS A 465 2.82 1.23 29.75
CA CYS A 465 4.18 0.95 29.32
C CYS A 465 4.39 -0.52 28.91
N ASP A 466 3.67 -1.46 29.54
CA ASP A 466 3.83 -2.88 29.26
C ASP A 466 2.86 -3.40 28.18
N PHE A 467 2.11 -2.49 27.53
CA PHE A 467 1.14 -2.87 26.50
C PHE A 467 1.85 -3.42 25.26
N GLY A 468 1.65 -4.74 24.98
CA GLY A 468 2.30 -5.44 23.88
C GLY A 468 3.58 -6.18 24.25
N PHE A 469 4.13 -5.97 25.45
CA PHE A 469 5.36 -6.62 25.92
C PHE A 469 5.16 -7.83 26.83
N CYS A 470 3.91 -8.10 27.25
CA CYS A 470 3.60 -9.30 28.01
C CYS A 470 3.47 -10.52 27.10
N PRO A 471 3.79 -11.73 27.61
CA PRO A 471 3.54 -12.95 26.87
C PRO A 471 2.07 -13.10 26.49
N SER A 472 1.81 -13.73 25.35
CA SER A 472 0.46 -14.05 24.86
C SER A 472 0.21 -15.56 24.93
N ASP A 473 -1.01 -15.95 25.27
CA ASP A 473 -1.47 -17.34 25.23
C ASP A 473 -1.77 -17.80 23.79
N VAL A 474 -1.74 -16.90 22.80
CA VAL A 474 -1.94 -17.22 21.38
C VAL A 474 -0.57 -17.50 20.74
N PRO A 475 -0.26 -18.74 20.37
CA PRO A 475 1.03 -19.09 19.82
C PRO A 475 1.34 -18.39 18.50
N GLY A 476 2.52 -17.77 18.42
CA GLY A 476 2.96 -16.98 17.27
C GLY A 476 2.57 -15.52 17.34
N ALA A 477 1.73 -15.11 18.30
CA ALA A 477 1.46 -13.68 18.53
C ALA A 477 2.71 -12.92 19.00
N LEU A 478 2.74 -11.62 18.75
CA LEU A 478 3.86 -10.74 19.13
C LEU A 478 3.93 -10.53 20.65
N GLY A 479 2.78 -10.45 21.30
CA GLY A 479 2.66 -10.22 22.72
C GLY A 479 1.23 -9.86 23.12
N ALA A 480 1.07 -9.43 24.37
CA ALA A 480 -0.21 -9.01 24.93
C ALA A 480 -0.05 -7.80 25.86
N SER A 481 -1.18 -7.19 26.23
CA SER A 481 -1.20 -6.23 27.34
C SER A 481 -1.04 -6.96 28.68
N ALA A 482 -0.65 -6.21 29.72
CA ALA A 482 -0.66 -6.71 31.08
C ALA A 482 -2.08 -7.10 31.53
N GLU A 483 -2.19 -8.19 32.26
CA GLU A 483 -3.41 -8.56 32.97
C GLU A 483 -3.55 -7.69 34.21
N LEU A 484 -4.71 -7.06 34.40
CA LEU A 484 -5.05 -6.25 35.58
C LEU A 484 -6.42 -6.67 36.13
N PRO A 485 -6.50 -7.85 36.80
CA PRO A 485 -7.76 -8.46 37.24
C PRO A 485 -8.59 -7.56 38.18
N ARG A 486 -7.92 -6.74 39.00
CA ARG A 486 -8.57 -5.80 39.91
C ARG A 486 -9.42 -4.73 39.20
N TYR A 487 -9.11 -4.49 37.91
CA TYR A 487 -9.77 -3.51 37.05
C TYR A 487 -10.60 -4.17 35.95
N GLY A 488 -10.70 -5.52 35.94
CA GLY A 488 -11.41 -6.28 34.91
C GLY A 488 -10.74 -6.23 33.54
N LEU A 489 -9.43 -5.94 33.47
CA LEU A 489 -8.65 -5.91 32.25
C LEU A 489 -7.99 -7.26 32.02
N GLN A 490 -8.46 -7.98 31.00
CA GLN A 490 -7.87 -9.23 30.52
C GLN A 490 -6.72 -8.94 29.55
N PRO A 491 -5.75 -9.85 29.37
CA PRO A 491 -4.69 -9.70 28.38
C PRO A 491 -5.27 -9.54 26.97
N MET A 492 -4.77 -8.56 26.25
CA MET A 492 -5.18 -8.26 24.87
C MET A 492 -4.04 -8.61 23.92
N THR A 493 -4.21 -9.68 23.17
CA THR A 493 -3.20 -10.19 22.25
C THR A 493 -2.99 -9.28 21.05
N ILE A 494 -1.72 -9.09 20.68
CA ILE A 494 -1.26 -8.37 19.49
C ILE A 494 -0.58 -9.36 18.55
N ALA A 495 -0.96 -9.39 17.28
CA ALA A 495 -0.30 -10.17 16.25
C ALA A 495 0.06 -9.33 15.02
N SER A 496 1.10 -9.72 14.28
CA SER A 496 1.40 -9.13 12.98
C SER A 496 0.32 -9.49 11.96
N GLY A 497 -0.02 -8.57 11.07
CA GLY A 497 -1.10 -8.76 10.10
C GLY A 497 -0.86 -8.13 8.74
N VAL A 498 0.39 -7.88 8.36
CA VAL A 498 0.73 -7.13 7.13
C VAL A 498 0.27 -7.86 5.86
N CYS A 499 0.46 -9.18 5.79
CA CYS A 499 0.04 -10.03 4.66
C CYS A 499 -0.96 -11.12 5.10
N GLY A 500 -1.69 -10.89 6.17
CA GLY A 500 -2.51 -11.86 6.87
C GLY A 500 -2.01 -12.05 8.31
N LEU A 501 -2.80 -12.71 9.13
CA LEU A 501 -2.48 -12.87 10.54
C LEU A 501 -1.34 -13.88 10.72
N ALA A 502 -0.18 -13.41 11.20
CA ALA A 502 1.01 -14.25 11.39
C ALA A 502 0.93 -14.96 12.74
N LEU A 503 0.44 -16.20 12.74
CA LEU A 503 0.37 -17.08 13.88
C LEU A 503 1.10 -18.39 13.58
N LYS A 504 1.49 -19.14 14.64
CA LYS A 504 2.08 -20.46 14.48
C LYS A 504 1.00 -21.44 14.01
N LYS A 505 1.18 -22.05 12.84
CA LYS A 505 0.17 -22.89 12.19
C LYS A 505 -0.11 -24.18 12.94
N ASP A 506 0.94 -24.93 13.30
CA ASP A 506 0.84 -26.26 13.86
C ASP A 506 1.31 -26.25 15.33
N LEU A 507 0.43 -26.70 16.23
CA LEU A 507 0.63 -26.70 17.67
C LEU A 507 0.55 -28.12 18.18
N GLU A 508 1.68 -28.71 18.58
CA GLU A 508 1.71 -29.99 19.27
C GLU A 508 1.11 -29.84 20.66
N GLN A 509 0.17 -30.70 21.01
CA GLN A 509 -0.46 -30.78 22.32
C GLN A 509 0.25 -31.86 23.17
N ASP A 510 0.11 -31.79 24.50
CA ASP A 510 0.73 -32.71 25.43
C ASP A 510 0.28 -34.17 25.22
N ASP A 511 -0.87 -34.41 24.61
CA ASP A 511 -1.41 -35.71 24.25
C ASP A 511 -0.92 -36.24 22.88
N GLY A 512 0.00 -35.51 22.22
CA GLY A 512 0.55 -35.85 20.90
C GLY A 512 -0.37 -35.50 19.73
N THR A 513 -1.52 -34.84 19.95
CA THR A 513 -2.35 -34.32 18.88
C THR A 513 -1.82 -32.99 18.37
N VAL A 514 -2.12 -32.64 17.11
CA VAL A 514 -1.76 -31.35 16.52
C VAL A 514 -3.01 -30.50 16.36
N ARG A 515 -3.05 -29.37 17.04
CA ARG A 515 -4.04 -28.33 16.82
C ARG A 515 -3.52 -27.36 15.74
N HIS A 516 -4.40 -26.92 14.85
CA HIS A 516 -4.03 -26.03 13.76
C HIS A 516 -4.63 -24.63 13.96
N GLN A 517 -3.82 -23.60 13.67
CA GLN A 517 -4.24 -22.21 13.52
C GLN A 517 -4.12 -21.83 12.03
N TYR A 518 -5.18 -22.08 11.25
CA TYR A 518 -5.17 -21.84 9.81
C TYR A 518 -5.49 -20.38 9.49
N THR A 519 -4.46 -19.61 9.20
CA THR A 519 -4.56 -18.22 8.73
C THR A 519 -4.39 -18.14 7.22
N THR A 520 -4.88 -17.06 6.63
CA THR A 520 -4.85 -16.82 5.19
C THR A 520 -3.73 -15.86 4.82
N GLY A 521 -2.91 -16.25 3.83
CA GLY A 521 -1.91 -15.38 3.22
C GLY A 521 -2.51 -14.51 2.12
N PHE A 522 -2.47 -13.19 2.29
CA PHE A 522 -2.91 -12.20 1.30
C PHE A 522 -1.71 -11.58 0.58
N PRO A 523 -1.91 -10.91 -0.56
CA PRO A 523 -0.85 -10.16 -1.22
C PRO A 523 -0.21 -9.12 -0.30
N ALA A 524 1.08 -8.84 -0.53
CA ALA A 524 1.79 -7.81 0.20
C ALA A 524 1.19 -6.40 -0.06
N PRO A 525 1.34 -5.44 0.87
CA PRO A 525 0.73 -4.12 0.77
C PRO A 525 1.03 -3.40 -0.55
N GLY A 526 2.29 -3.40 -1.02
CA GLY A 526 2.68 -2.78 -2.28
C GLY A 526 1.97 -3.39 -3.49
N MET A 527 1.68 -4.70 -3.45
CA MET A 527 0.87 -5.36 -4.47
C MET A 527 -0.61 -5.03 -4.34
N LEU A 528 -1.16 -5.07 -3.13
CA LEU A 528 -2.55 -4.65 -2.91
C LEU A 528 -2.81 -3.22 -3.38
N ALA A 529 -1.86 -2.31 -3.17
CA ALA A 529 -1.94 -0.94 -3.66
C ALA A 529 -2.01 -0.86 -5.18
N CYS A 530 -1.35 -1.79 -5.90
CA CYS A 530 -1.47 -1.89 -7.36
C CYS A 530 -2.89 -2.16 -7.84
N SER A 531 -3.80 -2.64 -7.00
CA SER A 531 -5.21 -2.80 -7.36
C SER A 531 -5.93 -1.47 -7.59
N PHE A 532 -5.50 -0.39 -6.94
CA PHE A 532 -6.22 0.89 -6.87
C PHE A 532 -7.71 0.69 -6.55
N ASP A 533 -7.98 -0.28 -5.67
CA ASP A 533 -9.34 -0.73 -5.34
C ASP A 533 -9.55 -0.75 -3.82
N PRO A 534 -10.11 0.32 -3.25
CA PRO A 534 -10.37 0.43 -1.82
C PRO A 534 -11.30 -0.66 -1.27
N ASP A 535 -12.29 -1.12 -2.06
CA ASP A 535 -13.25 -2.13 -1.61
C ASP A 535 -12.60 -3.51 -1.51
N LEU A 536 -11.67 -3.81 -2.43
CA LEU A 536 -10.85 -5.03 -2.38
C LEU A 536 -9.95 -5.03 -1.14
N ILE A 537 -9.29 -3.90 -0.85
CA ILE A 537 -8.43 -3.73 0.33
C ILE A 537 -9.27 -3.85 1.62
N PHE A 538 -10.46 -3.25 1.67
CA PHE A 538 -11.40 -3.42 2.77
C PHE A 538 -11.76 -4.90 2.99
N SER A 539 -12.01 -5.64 1.92
CA SER A 539 -12.37 -7.07 1.98
C SER A 539 -11.24 -7.92 2.55
N VAL A 540 -9.98 -7.62 2.20
CA VAL A 540 -8.78 -8.24 2.80
C VAL A 540 -8.70 -7.93 4.30
N GLY A 541 -8.82 -6.67 4.68
CA GLY A 541 -8.83 -6.28 6.10
C GLY A 541 -9.94 -6.96 6.89
N LYS A 542 -11.16 -7.08 6.31
CA LYS A 542 -12.29 -7.75 6.94
C LYS A 542 -12.04 -9.24 7.16
N ALA A 543 -11.41 -9.91 6.19
CA ALA A 543 -11.04 -11.32 6.33
C ALA A 543 -10.03 -11.53 7.47
N ILE A 544 -9.00 -10.67 7.56
CA ILE A 544 -8.04 -10.66 8.67
C ILE A 544 -8.76 -10.43 10.01
N GLY A 545 -9.66 -9.47 10.08
CA GLY A 545 -10.43 -9.18 11.29
C GLY A 545 -11.26 -10.39 11.77
N ARG A 546 -11.85 -11.17 10.86
CA ARG A 546 -12.56 -12.42 11.21
C ARG A 546 -11.63 -13.47 11.77
N GLU A 547 -10.42 -13.61 11.24
CA GLU A 547 -9.40 -14.53 11.80
C GLU A 547 -8.92 -14.05 13.18
N MET A 548 -8.77 -12.74 13.39
CA MET A 548 -8.48 -12.18 14.71
C MET A 548 -9.52 -12.60 15.75
N GLN A 549 -10.81 -12.48 15.41
CA GLN A 549 -11.90 -12.87 16.29
C GLN A 549 -11.86 -14.37 16.59
N GLU A 550 -11.59 -15.22 15.59
CA GLU A 550 -11.52 -16.68 15.74
C GLU A 550 -10.37 -17.11 16.67
N TYR A 551 -9.21 -16.46 16.58
CA TYR A 551 -8.02 -16.83 17.35
C TYR A 551 -7.80 -16.01 18.62
N GLY A 552 -8.73 -15.10 18.97
CA GLY A 552 -8.63 -14.29 20.18
C GLY A 552 -7.56 -13.20 20.13
N VAL A 553 -7.24 -12.72 18.91
CA VAL A 553 -6.33 -11.58 18.70
C VAL A 553 -7.11 -10.28 18.77
N ALA A 554 -6.75 -9.40 19.69
CA ALA A 554 -7.42 -8.12 19.88
C ALA A 554 -6.92 -7.04 18.92
N PHE A 555 -5.60 -7.03 18.67
CA PHE A 555 -4.93 -5.99 17.87
C PHE A 555 -4.11 -6.60 16.74
N CYS A 556 -4.28 -6.05 15.55
CA CYS A 556 -3.49 -6.35 14.36
C CYS A 556 -2.42 -5.26 14.18
N LEU A 557 -1.14 -5.62 14.25
CA LEU A 557 -0.02 -4.70 14.01
C LEU A 557 0.15 -4.49 12.49
N ALA A 558 -0.82 -3.84 11.89
CA ALA A 558 -0.94 -3.42 10.50
C ALA A 558 -2.07 -2.36 10.40
N PRO A 559 -2.09 -1.50 9.37
CA PRO A 559 -1.18 -1.42 8.23
C PRO A 559 0.06 -0.57 8.50
N GLY A 560 1.08 -0.67 7.64
CA GLY A 560 2.14 0.32 7.52
C GLY A 560 1.63 1.58 6.83
N CYS A 561 2.17 2.75 7.20
CA CYS A 561 1.86 4.04 6.56
C CYS A 561 3.12 4.75 6.05
N ALA A 562 4.30 4.11 6.12
CA ALA A 562 5.50 4.64 5.53
C ALA A 562 5.39 4.64 4.00
N LEU A 563 5.95 5.67 3.38
CA LEU A 563 6.05 5.75 1.93
C LEU A 563 7.18 4.85 1.43
N GLN A 564 6.95 4.24 0.28
CA GLN A 564 7.95 3.47 -0.42
C GLN A 564 8.98 4.41 -1.05
N ARG A 565 10.15 4.53 -0.42
CA ARG A 565 11.23 5.40 -0.90
C ARG A 565 12.03 4.76 -2.01
N THR A 566 12.28 3.46 -1.88
CA THR A 566 12.86 2.61 -2.91
C THR A 566 12.07 1.30 -2.94
N PRO A 567 11.74 0.74 -4.09
CA PRO A 567 10.94 -0.48 -4.16
C PRO A 567 11.73 -1.77 -3.83
N PHE A 568 12.94 -1.65 -3.29
CA PHE A 568 13.82 -2.78 -2.93
C PHE A 568 14.33 -2.73 -1.47
N ASP A 569 13.94 -1.74 -0.69
CA ASP A 569 14.19 -1.73 0.75
C ASP A 569 13.30 -2.76 1.46
N ALA A 570 13.84 -3.45 2.47
CA ALA A 570 13.03 -4.34 3.32
C ALA A 570 11.82 -3.63 3.95
N VAL A 571 12.01 -2.35 4.30
CA VAL A 571 10.96 -1.44 4.80
C VAL A 571 9.89 -1.16 3.77
N SER A 572 10.32 -0.93 2.53
CA SER A 572 9.43 -0.62 1.42
C SER A 572 8.47 -1.76 1.09
N GLN A 573 8.79 -2.99 1.50
CA GLN A 573 7.94 -4.15 1.26
C GLN A 573 6.68 -4.18 2.13
N GLU A 574 6.69 -3.52 3.28
CA GLU A 574 5.51 -3.31 4.12
C GLU A 574 4.74 -2.03 3.76
N SER A 575 5.31 -1.21 2.85
CA SER A 575 4.71 0.05 2.39
C SER A 575 3.78 -0.20 1.20
N TRP A 576 2.77 0.65 1.06
CA TRP A 576 1.79 0.54 -0.01
C TRP A 576 2.28 1.16 -1.32
N SER A 577 2.81 2.37 -1.26
CA SER A 577 3.12 3.17 -2.44
C SER A 577 4.18 4.23 -2.14
N GLU A 578 4.77 4.78 -3.21
CA GLU A 578 5.53 6.04 -3.16
C GLU A 578 4.63 7.27 -3.05
N ASP A 579 3.33 7.13 -3.32
CA ASP A 579 2.36 8.24 -3.24
C ASP A 579 1.64 8.25 -1.88
N PRO A 580 1.60 9.43 -1.19
CA PRO A 580 0.99 9.53 0.13
C PRO A 580 -0.52 9.38 0.14
N VAL A 581 -1.22 9.79 -0.93
CA VAL A 581 -2.68 9.67 -1.00
C VAL A 581 -3.08 8.22 -1.21
N LEU A 582 -2.43 7.51 -2.15
CA LEU A 582 -2.67 6.09 -2.37
C LEU A 582 -2.34 5.29 -1.10
N THR A 583 -1.19 5.55 -0.45
CA THR A 583 -0.81 4.91 0.81
C THR A 583 -1.84 5.15 1.91
N GLY A 584 -2.28 6.39 2.08
CA GLY A 584 -3.25 6.77 3.10
C GLY A 584 -4.63 6.13 2.90
N LEU A 585 -5.12 6.11 1.66
CA LEU A 585 -6.40 5.49 1.30
C LEU A 585 -6.34 3.95 1.47
N CYS A 586 -5.26 3.30 1.03
CA CYS A 586 -5.07 1.87 1.26
C CYS A 586 -5.08 1.54 2.76
N ALA A 587 -4.32 2.28 3.57
CA ALA A 587 -4.29 2.09 5.02
C ALA A 587 -5.65 2.35 5.67
N LEU A 588 -6.38 3.39 5.24
CA LEU A 588 -7.72 3.73 5.72
C LEU A 588 -8.71 2.58 5.50
N PHE A 589 -8.79 2.05 4.28
CA PHE A 589 -9.74 0.99 3.95
C PHE A 589 -9.36 -0.35 4.57
N PHE A 590 -8.07 -0.65 4.68
CA PHE A 590 -7.58 -1.80 5.44
C PHE A 590 -7.99 -1.71 6.92
N CYS A 591 -7.75 -0.56 7.59
CA CYS A 591 -8.18 -0.34 8.98
C CYS A 591 -9.69 -0.52 9.15
N LYS A 592 -10.50 0.07 8.25
CA LYS A 592 -11.97 -0.11 8.27
C LYS A 592 -12.37 -1.58 8.19
N GLY A 593 -11.68 -2.36 7.34
CA GLY A 593 -11.91 -3.79 7.21
C GLY A 593 -11.58 -4.55 8.48
N VAL A 594 -10.36 -4.45 8.98
CA VAL A 594 -9.89 -5.11 10.22
C VAL A 594 -10.80 -4.76 11.40
N GLN A 595 -11.20 -3.50 11.51
CA GLN A 595 -11.98 -3.00 12.64
C GLN A 595 -13.46 -3.41 12.62
N THR A 596 -13.89 -4.21 11.64
CA THR A 596 -15.18 -4.89 11.72
C THR A 596 -15.22 -5.97 12.81
N HIS A 597 -14.05 -6.52 13.24
CA HIS A 597 -13.97 -7.61 14.22
C HIS A 597 -12.84 -7.46 15.25
N GLY A 598 -11.89 -6.53 15.05
CA GLY A 598 -10.74 -6.32 15.91
C GLY A 598 -10.33 -4.86 15.96
N ALA A 599 -9.06 -4.59 16.20
CA ALA A 599 -8.48 -3.27 16.11
C ALA A 599 -7.18 -3.29 15.28
N ALA A 600 -7.05 -2.34 14.34
CA ALA A 600 -5.83 -2.11 13.58
C ALA A 600 -4.89 -1.16 14.33
N ILE A 601 -3.59 -1.35 14.18
CA ILE A 601 -2.54 -0.47 14.69
C ILE A 601 -1.79 0.12 13.49
N LEU A 602 -1.91 1.43 13.28
CA LEU A 602 -1.11 2.12 12.27
C LEU A 602 0.38 2.04 12.64
N ARG A 603 1.19 1.57 11.70
CA ARG A 603 2.65 1.53 11.83
C ARG A 603 3.28 2.62 10.99
N THR A 604 4.29 3.27 11.52
CA THR A 604 5.11 4.20 10.74
C THR A 604 5.96 3.50 9.68
N GLY A 605 6.04 2.16 9.73
CA GLY A 605 7.09 1.42 9.05
C GLY A 605 8.46 1.69 9.72
N THR A 606 9.48 1.05 9.22
CA THR A 606 10.83 1.36 9.72
C THR A 606 11.30 2.66 9.05
N LEU A 607 10.96 3.81 9.62
CA LEU A 607 11.69 5.03 9.32
C LEU A 607 13.17 4.80 9.68
N PRO A 608 14.14 5.38 8.93
CA PRO A 608 15.52 5.39 9.37
C PRO A 608 15.60 5.87 10.81
N ARG A 609 16.50 5.29 11.63
CA ARG A 609 16.64 5.71 13.04
C ARG A 609 16.98 7.19 13.18
N SER A 610 17.57 7.79 12.15
CA SER A 610 17.81 9.24 12.06
C SER A 610 17.33 9.74 10.70
N LEU A 611 16.52 10.79 10.71
CA LEU A 611 15.88 11.37 9.55
C LEU A 611 15.98 12.89 9.61
N ASP A 612 16.61 13.51 8.59
CA ASP A 612 16.61 14.96 8.43
C ASP A 612 15.58 15.36 7.36
N ILE A 613 14.57 16.15 7.77
CA ILE A 613 13.44 16.50 6.91
C ILE A 613 12.91 17.90 7.24
N ARG A 614 12.44 18.64 6.25
CA ARG A 614 11.71 19.89 6.49
C ARG A 614 10.33 19.60 7.06
N LEU A 615 9.86 20.44 7.98
CA LEU A 615 8.53 20.32 8.57
C LEU A 615 7.42 20.36 7.50
N SER A 616 7.61 21.17 6.45
CA SER A 616 6.69 21.22 5.31
C SER A 616 6.60 19.89 4.57
N SER A 617 7.74 19.27 4.26
CA SER A 617 7.78 17.96 3.60
C SER A 617 7.23 16.87 4.50
N LEU A 618 7.53 16.92 5.80
CA LEU A 618 6.97 16.00 6.77
C LEU A 618 5.43 16.07 6.77
N ARG A 619 4.84 17.27 6.87
CA ARG A 619 3.39 17.45 6.94
C ARG A 619 2.67 17.18 5.61
N ASP A 620 3.23 17.65 4.48
CA ASP A 620 2.57 17.54 3.18
C ASP A 620 2.70 16.15 2.54
N ILE A 621 3.71 15.36 2.93
CA ILE A 621 4.05 14.10 2.27
C ILE A 621 4.10 12.93 3.26
N TYR A 622 5.00 12.95 4.24
CA TYR A 622 5.29 11.78 5.06
C TYR A 622 4.26 11.53 6.16
N ALA A 623 3.62 12.58 6.66
CA ALA A 623 2.56 12.49 7.66
C ALA A 623 1.15 12.37 7.05
N LEU A 624 0.97 12.72 5.78
CA LEU A 624 -0.33 12.69 5.09
C LEU A 624 -1.00 11.29 5.10
N PRO A 625 -0.30 10.16 4.86
CA PRO A 625 -0.92 8.85 4.97
C PRO A 625 -1.52 8.56 6.33
N PHE A 626 -0.85 9.02 7.40
CA PHE A 626 -1.34 8.89 8.78
C PHE A 626 -2.56 9.77 9.01
N GLU A 627 -2.56 11.02 8.51
CA GLU A 627 -3.70 11.92 8.62
C GLU A 627 -4.95 11.29 8.00
N ILE A 628 -4.82 10.73 6.80
CA ILE A 628 -5.91 10.05 6.10
C ILE A 628 -6.40 8.83 6.90
N ALA A 629 -5.48 7.95 7.32
CA ALA A 629 -5.82 6.71 8.00
C ALA A 629 -6.29 6.92 9.45
N ALA A 630 -5.79 7.95 10.15
CA ALA A 630 -6.13 8.26 11.55
C ALA A 630 -7.62 8.53 11.77
N SER A 631 -8.33 8.94 10.73
CA SER A 631 -9.78 9.17 10.80
C SER A 631 -10.59 7.89 11.11
N ALA A 632 -10.04 6.71 10.81
CA ALA A 632 -10.68 5.42 11.05
C ALA A 632 -9.96 4.55 12.08
N CYS A 633 -8.67 4.75 12.34
CA CYS A 633 -7.87 3.83 13.13
C CYS A 633 -7.98 4.09 14.64
N LYS A 634 -8.04 2.99 15.43
CA LYS A 634 -8.16 3.04 16.90
C LYS A 634 -6.81 3.08 17.62
N ALA A 635 -5.71 2.69 16.95
CA ALA A 635 -4.39 2.65 17.57
C ALA A 635 -3.29 3.04 16.59
N ALA A 636 -2.19 3.59 17.08
CA ALA A 636 -0.99 3.89 16.31
C ALA A 636 0.26 3.49 17.09
N LEU A 637 1.25 2.94 16.39
CA LEU A 637 2.57 2.64 16.92
C LEU A 637 3.46 3.87 16.71
N LEU A 638 4.04 4.38 17.78
CA LEU A 638 5.05 5.42 17.72
C LEU A 638 6.37 4.80 17.23
N PRO A 639 7.06 5.41 16.25
CA PRO A 639 8.32 4.88 15.79
C PRO A 639 9.43 5.13 16.80
N ASP A 640 10.35 4.17 16.93
CA ASP A 640 11.64 4.38 17.57
C ASP A 640 12.57 5.12 16.58
N SER A 641 12.31 6.40 16.38
CA SER A 641 13.01 7.23 15.38
C SER A 641 13.36 8.59 15.95
N ILE A 642 14.49 9.11 15.49
CA ILE A 642 14.98 10.46 15.75
C ILE A 642 14.77 11.27 14.47
N VAL A 643 14.00 12.35 14.54
CA VAL A 643 13.76 13.26 13.42
C VAL A 643 14.39 14.60 13.72
N ASN A 644 15.32 15.06 12.88
CA ASN A 644 16.09 16.29 13.07
C ASN A 644 16.73 16.38 14.48
N GLY A 645 17.22 15.26 14.99
CA GLY A 645 17.83 15.16 16.31
C GLY A 645 16.88 14.99 17.49
N GLU A 646 15.54 14.97 17.27
CA GLU A 646 14.54 14.79 18.33
C GLU A 646 13.90 13.40 18.27
N ALA A 647 13.81 12.71 19.40
CA ALA A 647 13.12 11.44 19.54
C ALA A 647 11.60 11.62 19.43
N LEU A 648 10.92 10.73 18.70
CA LEU A 648 9.48 10.77 18.52
C LEU A 648 8.75 10.00 19.63
N GLY A 649 8.60 10.64 20.81
CA GLY A 649 7.75 10.13 21.89
C GLY A 649 6.34 10.74 21.90
N GLU A 650 5.41 10.14 22.67
CA GLU A 650 4.06 10.69 22.85
C GLU A 650 4.07 12.10 23.48
N ASP A 651 5.16 12.45 24.13
CA ASP A 651 5.41 13.72 24.81
C ASP A 651 6.12 14.77 23.95
N CYS A 652 6.60 14.42 22.75
CA CYS A 652 7.26 15.41 21.87
C CYS A 652 6.24 16.38 21.25
N ASP A 653 6.69 17.61 21.00
CA ASP A 653 5.82 18.68 20.48
C ASP A 653 5.25 18.38 19.11
N LEU A 654 6.01 17.73 18.24
CA LEU A 654 5.56 17.32 16.91
C LEU A 654 4.36 16.36 17.01
N ILE A 655 4.49 15.25 17.72
CA ILE A 655 3.43 14.25 17.88
C ILE A 655 2.19 14.87 18.52
N ARG A 656 2.38 15.70 19.57
CA ARG A 656 1.25 16.44 20.19
C ARG A 656 0.54 17.35 19.21
N SER A 657 1.28 18.07 18.36
CA SER A 657 0.69 18.96 17.35
C SER A 657 -0.14 18.17 16.33
N LEU A 658 0.40 17.08 15.81
CA LEU A 658 -0.28 16.21 14.83
C LEU A 658 -1.55 15.58 15.42
N ILE A 659 -1.49 15.08 16.67
CA ILE A 659 -2.66 14.53 17.38
C ILE A 659 -3.80 15.55 17.46
N ILE A 660 -3.48 16.80 17.82
CA ILE A 660 -4.48 17.88 17.97
C ILE A 660 -5.07 18.24 16.59
N ASP A 661 -4.22 18.41 15.59
CA ASP A 661 -4.61 18.84 14.26
C ASP A 661 -5.49 17.78 13.59
N TRP A 662 -5.11 16.50 13.67
CA TRP A 662 -5.84 15.37 13.09
C TRP A 662 -7.03 14.90 13.92
N LYS A 663 -7.15 15.37 15.17
CA LYS A 663 -8.17 14.93 16.15
C LYS A 663 -8.07 13.43 16.45
N PHE A 664 -6.88 12.87 16.39
CA PHE A 664 -6.68 11.47 16.68
C PHE A 664 -7.05 11.16 18.13
N SER A 665 -8.06 10.32 18.30
CA SER A 665 -8.59 9.92 19.62
C SER A 665 -8.13 8.53 20.05
N GLY A 666 -7.39 7.82 19.19
CA GLY A 666 -6.90 6.48 19.43
C GLY A 666 -5.78 6.42 20.46
N MET A 667 -5.39 5.20 20.82
CA MET A 667 -4.28 4.95 21.73
C MET A 667 -2.94 4.91 20.98
N PHE A 668 -1.85 5.13 21.72
CA PHE A 668 -0.49 4.94 21.22
C PHE A 668 0.14 3.71 21.87
N LEU A 669 0.97 3.04 21.07
CA LEU A 669 1.87 1.97 21.47
C LEU A 669 3.29 2.40 21.11
N SER A 670 4.31 1.76 21.65
CA SER A 670 5.70 2.03 21.32
C SER A 670 6.45 0.73 21.11
N ASP A 671 7.38 0.74 20.15
CA ASP A 671 8.30 -0.37 19.87
C ASP A 671 9.54 -0.35 20.79
N GLY A 672 9.70 0.73 21.58
CA GLY A 672 10.82 0.98 22.46
C GLY A 672 10.41 1.86 23.62
N GLU A 673 11.19 2.89 23.92
CA GLU A 673 10.82 3.87 24.94
C GLU A 673 9.65 4.73 24.46
N ARG A 674 8.49 4.55 25.07
CA ARG A 674 7.26 5.30 24.73
C ARG A 674 7.38 6.80 24.98
N TYR A 675 8.22 7.18 25.94
CA TYR A 675 8.39 8.54 26.39
C TYR A 675 9.88 8.91 26.33
N THR A 676 10.17 10.15 25.95
CA THR A 676 11.52 10.70 25.93
C THR A 676 12.08 10.92 27.33
N GLN A 677 11.20 10.96 28.33
CA GLN A 677 11.52 11.09 29.75
C GLN A 677 10.58 10.20 30.56
N GLU A 678 10.96 9.89 31.81
CA GLU A 678 10.07 9.14 32.71
C GLU A 678 8.73 9.84 32.90
N PRO A 679 7.59 9.20 32.54
CA PRO A 679 6.29 9.87 32.55
C PRO A 679 5.79 10.10 33.97
N ASP A 680 5.30 11.30 34.22
CA ASP A 680 4.56 11.62 35.44
C ASP A 680 3.16 10.98 35.46
N ARG A 681 2.48 11.01 36.60
CA ARG A 681 1.13 10.44 36.73
C ARG A 681 0.12 11.05 35.76
N VAL A 682 0.19 12.35 35.49
CA VAL A 682 -0.74 13.05 34.58
C VAL A 682 -0.55 12.55 33.13
N THR A 683 0.66 12.30 32.74
CA THR A 683 0.99 11.72 31.42
C THR A 683 0.49 10.29 31.31
N LEU A 684 0.70 9.45 32.33
CA LEU A 684 0.18 8.08 32.39
C LEU A 684 -1.35 8.05 32.32
N GLU A 685 -2.04 8.90 33.10
CA GLU A 685 -3.51 9.01 33.11
C GLU A 685 -4.05 9.40 31.71
N ARG A 686 -3.39 10.34 31.03
CA ARG A 686 -3.79 10.75 29.69
C ARG A 686 -3.71 9.59 28.71
N SER A 687 -2.62 8.82 28.75
CA SER A 687 -2.43 7.65 27.87
C SER A 687 -3.34 6.48 28.25
N ALA A 688 -3.52 6.21 29.54
CA ALA A 688 -4.48 5.21 30.04
C ALA A 688 -5.91 5.54 29.61
N LEU A 689 -6.30 6.83 29.69
CA LEU A 689 -7.62 7.28 29.24
C LEU A 689 -7.87 7.02 27.75
N ARG A 690 -6.84 7.16 26.90
CA ARG A 690 -6.93 6.79 25.48
C ARG A 690 -7.15 5.29 25.29
N ILE A 691 -6.38 4.46 26.02
CA ILE A 691 -6.51 3.01 25.99
C ILE A 691 -7.93 2.61 26.43
N VAL A 692 -8.39 3.08 27.56
CA VAL A 692 -9.73 2.76 28.09
C VAL A 692 -10.83 3.15 27.12
N ARG A 693 -10.74 4.32 26.48
CA ARG A 693 -11.70 4.75 25.46
C ARG A 693 -11.74 3.81 24.26
N VAL A 694 -10.58 3.39 23.77
CA VAL A 694 -10.52 2.41 22.65
C VAL A 694 -11.17 1.08 23.04
N LEU A 695 -10.96 0.61 24.27
CA LEU A 695 -11.51 -0.64 24.78
C LEU A 695 -13.02 -0.58 25.09
N THR A 696 -13.58 0.60 25.24
CA THR A 696 -15.00 0.82 25.58
C THR A 696 -15.84 1.34 24.41
N GLN A 697 -15.21 1.70 23.30
CA GLN A 697 -15.93 2.03 22.05
C GLN A 697 -16.45 0.75 21.40
N LYS A 698 -17.78 0.71 21.18
CA LYS A 698 -18.45 -0.38 20.45
C LYS A 698 -18.19 -0.31 18.96
#